data_11f2189fd1fe315260ada3c53bd18300
#
_entry.id   11f2189fd1fe315260ada3c53bd18300
#
_cell.length_a   1.000
_cell.length_b   1.000
_cell.length_c   1.000
_cell.angle_alpha   90.00
_cell.angle_beta   90.00
_cell.angle_gamma   90.00
#
_symmetry.space_group_name_H-M   'P 1'
#
loop_
_entity.id
_entity.type
_entity.pdbx_description
1 polymer ?
#
loop_
_entity_poly.entity_id
_entity_poly.type
_entity_poly.pdbx_seq_one_letter_code
_entity_poly.pdbx_strand_id
1 'polypeptide(L)'
;MTIKRFFALAFALVVLFLAEAQSIVDNPVAPSEAIVISGNARFTVLTPEMIRIEYSENARFEDRATFTVLNRKLDVPAFTKSEDDTFLYIETSNLKLKYRKGTDPRTVPASANNLKVVVSNHGVPSVWYPGKPDPQNLKGTCRTLDGLMGESKRSEMENGLVSRSGWAVIDDAWTATRSDGGSSYALVYNNEVGYSWWAPRADEHAMDTYLLGYGDNYKKAVSDYTKIAGKIPLPPDYVFGYWYSKYASYSAQDYRNIMADLKTNKIPTDVMILDMDWHWNGNDYSQSAGRGGWTGWSWNTNLLPDPKGLLAEMHSKNFKTALNLHPADGINEVESPEYFSQMRNDLNGKYLEGNTIKWSLDYTDFTKSFFRNIIRDHESEGVDFWWLDWQQYLTSPYTKALSETFWCNHVFFNEATKRADHRPVIFHRWGGLGSHRYQIGFSGDAHISYEALAFEPYFTATASNVGYGYWGHDLGGHAYTNDELVNNPNLVLRWIQFGVFTPIFRTHATADGRIERRIWKFPNFPTILEAVRLRYSLFPYIYTMARKAYDTGLSICRPLYYEYPEQDEAYTYDGEYFFGDDILVAPITTKSGTNGMTEKEVWFPEGQWWSVDTHELIQGPCKRTLSYTDEQIPYFFRQGAIIPYNPETVMNVTERPDRMILNVVSGANGEGTLYEDDGDNPDYASKYAVINFAQACEGQTGRYVISSRKGTVGRAPVNRSYQLRIFNTPTPLSATVNGQSATYSYDPNKKCTTVEVPYGSCSVDRTVIVKYSETLSTDIVSAKADKMKIVYERNSKKLKGSFDRTKKKVALEISNSMGKTVLRNTYSNVNSFTEDLTNLFPQLYIGKVVADNQTYVRKFIKN
;
A
#
# COMPACT_ATOMS: atom_id res chain seq x y z
N MET A 1 6.34 -38.69 41.53
CA MET A 1 7.38 -37.79 41.00
C MET A 1 7.22 -37.56 39.48
N THR A 2 6.12 -37.99 38.86
CA THR A 2 5.93 -37.99 37.37
C THR A 2 4.95 -36.93 36.87
N ILE A 3 4.09 -36.38 37.70
CA ILE A 3 3.06 -35.40 37.28
C ILE A 3 3.60 -33.96 37.27
N LYS A 4 4.56 -33.61 38.15
CA LYS A 4 5.17 -32.27 38.18
C LYS A 4 6.13 -32.00 37.01
N ARG A 5 6.69 -33.01 36.36
CA ARG A 5 7.56 -32.89 35.18
C ARG A 5 6.76 -32.69 33.88
N PHE A 6 5.52 -33.23 33.83
CA PHE A 6 4.65 -33.04 32.66
C PHE A 6 4.09 -31.61 32.59
N PHE A 7 3.78 -30.99 33.73
CA PHE A 7 3.33 -29.60 33.77
C PHE A 7 4.46 -28.60 33.53
N ALA A 8 5.69 -28.89 33.92
CA ALA A 8 6.84 -28.04 33.65
C ALA A 8 7.28 -28.06 32.15
N LEU A 9 7.15 -29.25 31.48
CA LEU A 9 7.41 -29.34 30.05
C LEU A 9 6.27 -28.72 29.22
N ALA A 10 5.01 -28.86 29.62
CA ALA A 10 3.88 -28.21 28.97
C ALA A 10 3.90 -26.69 29.13
N PHE A 11 4.34 -26.19 30.31
CA PHE A 11 4.51 -24.75 30.54
C PHE A 11 5.73 -24.17 29.78
N ALA A 12 6.80 -24.92 29.65
CA ALA A 12 7.97 -24.52 28.83
C ALA A 12 7.67 -24.57 27.31
N LEU A 13 6.85 -25.53 26.84
CA LEU A 13 6.37 -25.53 25.43
C LEU A 13 5.34 -24.42 25.15
N VAL A 14 4.46 -24.10 26.11
CA VAL A 14 3.50 -23.00 25.97
C VAL A 14 4.20 -21.63 25.99
N VAL A 15 5.27 -21.46 26.78
CA VAL A 15 6.08 -20.22 26.78
C VAL A 15 6.93 -20.08 25.51
N LEU A 16 7.33 -21.19 24.86
CA LEU A 16 8.03 -21.15 23.56
C LEU A 16 7.08 -20.87 22.37
N PHE A 17 5.77 -21.16 22.50
CA PHE A 17 4.78 -20.82 21.46
C PHE A 17 4.18 -19.41 21.61
N LEU A 18 4.37 -18.74 22.74
CA LEU A 18 3.89 -17.36 22.95
C LEU A 18 4.90 -16.27 22.54
N ALA A 19 6.09 -16.65 22.08
CA ALA A 19 7.13 -15.71 21.62
C ALA A 19 7.21 -15.57 20.08
N GLU A 20 6.31 -16.23 19.31
CA GLU A 20 6.27 -16.10 17.86
C GLU A 20 5.28 -15.03 17.33
N ALA A 21 4.69 -14.24 18.21
CA ALA A 21 3.91 -13.08 17.82
C ALA A 21 4.87 -11.96 17.38
N GLN A 22 5.13 -11.90 16.06
CA GLN A 22 5.70 -10.72 15.38
C GLN A 22 7.18 -10.35 15.58
N SER A 23 8.07 -11.23 16.02
CA SER A 23 9.46 -11.04 15.63
C SER A 23 9.55 -11.26 14.13
N ILE A 24 9.91 -10.22 13.37
CA ILE A 24 10.43 -10.39 12.01
C ILE A 24 11.58 -11.38 12.16
N VAL A 25 11.34 -12.64 11.80
CA VAL A 25 12.39 -13.65 11.88
C VAL A 25 13.33 -13.36 10.72
N ASP A 26 14.42 -12.66 11.03
CA ASP A 26 15.45 -12.38 10.06
C ASP A 26 16.08 -13.72 9.63
N ASN A 27 15.91 -14.10 8.38
CA ASN A 27 16.59 -15.24 7.75
C ASN A 27 17.51 -14.72 6.64
N PRO A 28 18.57 -13.98 6.98
CA PRO A 28 19.35 -13.22 6.00
C PRO A 28 20.27 -14.07 5.15
N VAL A 29 20.56 -15.31 5.57
CA VAL A 29 21.49 -16.22 4.86
C VAL A 29 20.71 -17.03 3.83
N ALA A 30 21.08 -16.89 2.55
CA ALA A 30 20.50 -17.68 1.48
C ALA A 30 20.96 -19.16 1.55
N PRO A 31 20.16 -20.13 1.05
CA PRO A 31 20.62 -21.51 0.87
C PRO A 31 21.87 -21.56 0.00
N SER A 32 22.80 -22.42 0.34
CA SER A 32 24.08 -22.58 -0.39
C SER A 32 23.88 -22.90 -1.86
N GLU A 33 22.83 -23.65 -2.17
CA GLU A 33 22.47 -24.09 -3.53
C GLU A 33 22.04 -22.91 -4.43
N ALA A 34 21.58 -21.81 -3.82
CA ALA A 34 21.22 -20.57 -4.54
C ALA A 34 22.44 -19.70 -4.85
N ILE A 35 23.61 -19.99 -4.25
CA ILE A 35 24.78 -19.13 -4.28
C ILE A 35 25.79 -19.63 -5.32
N VAL A 36 26.27 -18.70 -6.15
CA VAL A 36 27.34 -18.94 -7.12
C VAL A 36 28.47 -17.95 -6.88
N ILE A 37 29.68 -18.43 -6.58
CA ILE A 37 30.85 -17.57 -6.34
C ILE A 37 31.82 -17.70 -7.54
N SER A 38 32.37 -16.56 -7.97
CA SER A 38 33.41 -16.48 -8.98
C SER A 38 34.43 -15.40 -8.56
N GLY A 39 35.46 -15.85 -7.82
CA GLY A 39 36.47 -14.97 -7.23
C GLY A 39 35.82 -13.93 -6.27
N ASN A 40 35.97 -12.66 -6.59
CA ASN A 40 35.47 -11.54 -5.81
C ASN A 40 34.00 -11.18 -6.09
N ALA A 41 33.33 -11.95 -6.94
CA ALA A 41 31.90 -11.78 -7.22
C ALA A 41 31.08 -12.93 -6.62
N ARG A 42 29.89 -12.59 -6.07
CA ARG A 42 28.90 -13.53 -5.59
C ARG A 42 27.54 -13.22 -6.23
N PHE A 43 26.88 -14.26 -6.69
CA PHE A 43 25.54 -14.20 -7.27
C PHE A 43 24.61 -15.09 -6.46
N THR A 44 23.46 -14.57 -6.04
CA THR A 44 22.48 -15.35 -5.29
C THR A 44 21.15 -15.32 -6.06
N VAL A 45 20.71 -16.49 -6.54
CA VAL A 45 19.45 -16.61 -7.28
C VAL A 45 18.30 -16.77 -6.28
N LEU A 46 17.51 -15.72 -6.10
CA LEU A 46 16.45 -15.67 -5.10
C LEU A 46 15.09 -16.14 -5.64
N THR A 47 14.75 -15.73 -6.85
CA THR A 47 13.59 -16.22 -7.62
C THR A 47 13.97 -16.37 -9.09
N PRO A 48 13.13 -16.94 -9.95
CA PRO A 48 13.42 -16.95 -11.39
C PRO A 48 13.59 -15.54 -11.99
N GLU A 49 13.06 -14.50 -11.34
CA GLU A 49 13.08 -13.10 -11.79
C GLU A 49 13.99 -12.19 -10.94
N MET A 50 14.57 -12.71 -9.84
CA MET A 50 15.36 -11.89 -8.92
C MET A 50 16.71 -12.52 -8.61
N ILE A 51 17.78 -11.75 -8.82
CA ILE A 51 19.15 -12.16 -8.51
C ILE A 51 19.88 -11.06 -7.73
N ARG A 52 20.53 -11.42 -6.62
CA ARG A 52 21.47 -10.55 -5.90
C ARG A 52 22.84 -10.68 -6.53
N ILE A 53 23.51 -9.56 -6.70
CA ILE A 53 24.82 -9.43 -7.34
C ILE A 53 25.72 -8.65 -6.39
N GLU A 54 26.78 -9.27 -5.93
CA GLU A 54 27.74 -8.66 -5.02
C GLU A 54 29.14 -8.70 -5.63
N TYR A 55 29.93 -7.68 -5.36
CA TYR A 55 31.35 -7.64 -5.65
C TYR A 55 32.09 -6.94 -4.52
N SER A 56 33.13 -7.58 -4.01
CA SER A 56 34.00 -7.03 -2.97
C SER A 56 35.46 -7.35 -3.33
N GLU A 57 36.31 -6.34 -3.34
CA GLU A 57 37.75 -6.53 -3.65
C GLU A 57 38.44 -7.52 -2.69
N ASN A 58 37.89 -7.68 -1.50
CA ASN A 58 38.40 -8.57 -0.45
C ASN A 58 37.57 -9.86 -0.31
N ALA A 59 36.66 -10.14 -1.22
CA ALA A 59 35.69 -11.25 -1.16
C ALA A 59 34.91 -11.32 0.17
N ARG A 60 34.61 -10.15 0.77
CA ARG A 60 33.85 -10.01 2.01
C ARG A 60 32.40 -9.65 1.67
N PHE A 61 31.54 -10.63 1.69
CA PHE A 61 30.13 -10.50 1.34
C PHE A 61 29.25 -10.27 2.58
N GLU A 62 28.10 -9.60 2.42
CA GLU A 62 27.20 -9.33 3.52
C GLU A 62 26.13 -10.42 3.66
N ASP A 63 26.23 -11.22 4.74
CA ASP A 63 25.28 -12.31 5.03
C ASP A 63 24.25 -11.94 6.11
N ARG A 64 24.42 -10.79 6.77
CA ARG A 64 23.46 -10.30 7.77
C ARG A 64 22.28 -9.61 7.09
N ALA A 65 21.20 -9.40 7.84
CA ALA A 65 20.12 -8.53 7.43
C ALA A 65 20.62 -7.10 7.17
N THR A 66 19.91 -6.35 6.33
CA THR A 66 20.17 -4.93 6.06
C THR A 66 18.91 -4.12 6.28
N PHE A 67 18.98 -2.81 6.17
CA PHE A 67 17.80 -1.95 6.27
C PHE A 67 16.75 -2.30 5.22
N THR A 68 17.17 -2.72 4.03
CA THR A 68 16.28 -3.06 2.93
C THR A 68 15.85 -4.53 2.96
N VAL A 69 16.79 -5.47 3.21
CA VAL A 69 16.55 -6.90 3.04
C VAL A 69 16.80 -7.68 4.33
N LEU A 70 15.76 -8.33 4.83
CA LEU A 70 15.78 -9.12 6.08
C LEU A 70 15.90 -10.63 5.85
N ASN A 71 15.41 -11.12 4.70
CA ASN A 71 15.26 -12.54 4.44
C ASN A 71 15.79 -12.89 3.05
N ARG A 72 16.76 -13.82 3.00
CA ARG A 72 17.25 -14.41 1.74
C ARG A 72 17.07 -15.93 1.71
N LYS A 73 16.51 -16.50 2.78
CA LYS A 73 16.21 -17.93 2.86
C LYS A 73 14.86 -18.22 2.18
N LEU A 74 14.90 -18.26 0.85
CA LEU A 74 13.77 -18.64 0.00
C LEU A 74 13.95 -20.04 -0.57
N ASP A 75 12.87 -20.60 -1.14
CA ASP A 75 12.95 -21.81 -1.94
C ASP A 75 13.86 -21.58 -3.15
N VAL A 76 14.82 -22.45 -3.36
CA VAL A 76 15.81 -22.31 -4.44
C VAL A 76 15.12 -22.56 -5.79
N PRO A 77 15.08 -21.56 -6.69
CA PRO A 77 14.47 -21.76 -8.00
C PRO A 77 15.36 -22.64 -8.90
N ALA A 78 14.75 -23.26 -9.89
CA ALA A 78 15.53 -23.97 -10.90
C ALA A 78 16.37 -22.98 -11.73
N PHE A 79 17.67 -23.20 -11.81
CA PHE A 79 18.60 -22.46 -12.66
C PHE A 79 19.77 -23.35 -13.13
N THR A 80 20.46 -22.90 -14.16
CA THR A 80 21.69 -23.56 -14.64
C THR A 80 22.89 -22.65 -14.45
N LYS A 81 24.02 -23.23 -14.12
CA LYS A 81 25.34 -22.60 -14.08
C LYS A 81 26.22 -23.25 -15.13
N SER A 82 26.88 -22.44 -15.95
CA SER A 82 27.96 -22.89 -16.84
C SER A 82 29.07 -21.85 -16.91
N GLU A 83 30.28 -22.24 -17.32
CA GLU A 83 31.37 -21.30 -17.49
C GLU A 83 32.28 -21.74 -18.62
N ASP A 84 32.92 -20.79 -19.29
CA ASP A 84 34.05 -20.98 -20.17
C ASP A 84 35.32 -20.33 -19.55
N ASP A 85 36.43 -20.24 -20.29
CA ASP A 85 37.67 -19.65 -19.78
C ASP A 85 37.50 -18.18 -19.34
N THR A 86 36.57 -17.44 -19.95
CA THR A 86 36.41 -16.01 -19.79
C THR A 86 35.18 -15.63 -18.97
N PHE A 87 34.06 -16.34 -19.12
CA PHE A 87 32.78 -15.96 -18.60
C PHE A 87 32.12 -17.03 -17.72
N LEU A 88 31.37 -16.54 -16.72
CA LEU A 88 30.38 -17.30 -15.98
C LEU A 88 28.99 -16.97 -16.54
N TYR A 89 28.13 -17.97 -16.68
CA TYR A 89 26.74 -17.87 -17.11
C TYR A 89 25.83 -18.44 -16.02
N ILE A 90 24.76 -17.73 -15.70
CA ILE A 90 23.66 -18.18 -14.83
C ILE A 90 22.36 -17.95 -15.59
N GLU A 91 21.56 -19.00 -15.78
CA GLU A 91 20.28 -18.89 -16.49
C GLU A 91 19.15 -19.46 -15.63
N THR A 92 18.10 -18.66 -15.46
CA THR A 92 16.78 -19.06 -14.94
C THR A 92 15.78 -19.11 -16.09
N SER A 93 14.49 -19.38 -15.81
CA SER A 93 13.44 -19.25 -16.83
C SER A 93 13.31 -17.82 -17.38
N ASN A 94 13.70 -16.81 -16.61
CA ASN A 94 13.43 -15.40 -16.90
C ASN A 94 14.68 -14.52 -17.05
N LEU A 95 15.81 -14.94 -16.49
CA LEU A 95 17.04 -14.17 -16.49
C LEU A 95 18.18 -14.96 -17.14
N LYS A 96 19.03 -14.24 -17.89
CA LYS A 96 20.29 -14.77 -18.41
C LYS A 96 21.42 -13.82 -18.06
N LEU A 97 22.17 -14.18 -17.02
CA LEU A 97 23.34 -13.45 -16.56
C LEU A 97 24.59 -13.95 -17.28
N LYS A 98 25.42 -13.00 -17.71
CA LYS A 98 26.78 -13.24 -18.22
C LYS A 98 27.75 -12.33 -17.48
N TYR A 99 28.73 -12.92 -16.79
CA TYR A 99 29.75 -12.21 -16.02
C TYR A 99 31.14 -12.56 -16.50
N ARG A 100 32.00 -11.54 -16.72
CA ARG A 100 33.43 -11.73 -17.05
C ARG A 100 34.20 -12.01 -15.76
N LYS A 101 34.75 -13.23 -15.66
CA LYS A 101 35.46 -13.66 -14.45
C LYS A 101 36.63 -12.73 -14.12
N GLY A 102 36.78 -12.43 -12.81
CA GLY A 102 37.88 -11.61 -12.29
C GLY A 102 37.79 -10.11 -12.54
N THR A 103 36.66 -9.60 -13.03
CA THR A 103 36.44 -8.13 -13.24
C THR A 103 35.54 -7.57 -12.20
N ASP A 104 35.74 -6.28 -11.84
CA ASP A 104 34.73 -5.51 -11.11
C ASP A 104 33.59 -5.13 -12.07
N PRO A 105 32.35 -5.52 -11.79
CA PRO A 105 31.20 -5.20 -12.62
C PRO A 105 30.98 -3.69 -12.81
N ARG A 106 31.47 -2.86 -11.89
CA ARG A 106 31.27 -1.39 -11.88
C ARG A 106 32.22 -0.65 -12.79
N THR A 107 33.37 -1.26 -13.19
CA THR A 107 34.41 -0.55 -13.96
C THR A 107 33.96 -0.20 -15.38
N VAL A 108 34.32 1.01 -15.81
CA VAL A 108 34.01 1.62 -17.11
C VAL A 108 35.11 1.31 -18.14
N PRO A 109 34.82 1.17 -19.43
CA PRO A 109 33.54 1.36 -20.09
C PRO A 109 32.62 0.18 -19.90
N ALA A 110 31.61 0.53 -19.16
CA ALA A 110 30.47 -0.20 -18.66
C ALA A 110 30.50 -1.67 -18.99
N SER A 111 30.72 -2.30 -18.01
CA SER A 111 29.69 -3.04 -17.40
C SER A 111 28.98 -4.03 -18.32
N ALA A 112 28.47 -3.70 -19.48
CA ALA A 112 27.85 -4.65 -20.41
C ALA A 112 28.85 -5.69 -20.95
N ASN A 113 30.16 -5.40 -20.92
CA ASN A 113 31.22 -6.35 -21.26
C ASN A 113 31.70 -7.16 -20.06
N ASN A 114 31.52 -6.61 -18.83
CA ASN A 114 31.91 -7.26 -17.59
C ASN A 114 30.76 -8.02 -16.97
N LEU A 115 29.58 -7.40 -16.92
CA LEU A 115 28.35 -8.01 -16.42
C LEU A 115 27.16 -7.51 -17.22
N LYS A 116 26.31 -8.42 -17.68
CA LYS A 116 24.99 -8.11 -18.22
C LYS A 116 23.97 -9.17 -17.87
N VAL A 117 22.74 -8.75 -17.70
CA VAL A 117 21.60 -9.64 -17.52
C VAL A 117 20.54 -9.34 -18.58
N VAL A 118 20.11 -10.37 -19.28
CA VAL A 118 18.98 -10.31 -20.23
C VAL A 118 17.72 -10.76 -19.49
N VAL A 119 16.68 -9.94 -19.52
CA VAL A 119 15.36 -10.23 -18.98
C VAL A 119 14.47 -10.74 -20.13
N SER A 120 13.96 -11.95 -20.02
CA SER A 120 13.31 -12.67 -21.13
C SER A 120 11.79 -12.60 -21.13
N ASN A 121 11.17 -12.26 -20.00
CA ASN A 121 9.73 -12.27 -19.78
C ASN A 121 9.02 -10.95 -20.13
N HIS A 122 9.69 -10.06 -20.83
CA HIS A 122 9.15 -8.78 -21.28
C HIS A 122 9.10 -8.76 -22.80
N GLY A 123 7.96 -8.95 -23.41
CA GLY A 123 7.67 -8.96 -24.84
C GLY A 123 8.85 -8.90 -25.83
N VAL A 124 9.72 -7.90 -25.65
CA VAL A 124 11.06 -7.80 -26.27
C VAL A 124 12.08 -8.00 -25.16
N PRO A 125 13.08 -8.90 -25.33
CA PRO A 125 14.13 -9.09 -24.33
C PRO A 125 14.81 -7.76 -23.98
N SER A 126 14.79 -7.41 -22.70
CA SER A 126 15.45 -6.22 -22.15
C SER A 126 16.80 -6.58 -21.56
N VAL A 127 17.75 -5.67 -21.58
CA VAL A 127 19.11 -5.89 -21.08
C VAL A 127 19.41 -4.89 -19.98
N TRP A 128 19.89 -5.38 -18.85
CA TRP A 128 20.44 -4.59 -17.78
C TRP A 128 21.95 -4.82 -17.63
N TYR A 129 22.68 -3.80 -17.18
CA TYR A 129 24.07 -3.84 -16.73
C TYR A 129 24.29 -2.73 -15.67
N PRO A 130 25.28 -2.85 -14.77
CA PRO A 130 25.57 -1.84 -13.76
C PRO A 130 25.77 -0.44 -14.36
N GLY A 131 25.13 0.56 -13.75
CA GLY A 131 25.14 1.96 -14.22
C GLY A 131 24.22 2.28 -15.40
N LYS A 132 23.46 1.32 -15.93
CA LYS A 132 22.46 1.60 -16.95
C LYS A 132 21.31 2.43 -16.36
N PRO A 133 20.98 3.61 -16.91
CA PRO A 133 19.83 4.39 -16.44
C PRO A 133 18.51 3.72 -16.79
N ASP A 134 17.52 3.93 -15.94
CA ASP A 134 16.14 3.47 -16.14
C ASP A 134 15.16 4.66 -16.27
N PRO A 135 15.06 5.29 -17.45
CA PRO A 135 14.15 6.42 -17.66
C PRO A 135 12.67 6.02 -17.67
N GLN A 136 12.37 4.72 -17.69
CA GLN A 136 11.00 4.19 -17.71
C GLN A 136 10.56 3.62 -16.34
N ASN A 137 11.33 3.92 -15.28
CA ASN A 137 10.96 3.53 -13.92
C ASN A 137 9.64 4.18 -13.53
N LEU A 138 8.73 3.37 -12.98
CA LEU A 138 7.37 3.82 -12.62
C LEU A 138 7.31 4.55 -11.29
N LYS A 139 8.46 4.87 -10.71
CA LYS A 139 8.63 5.57 -9.45
C LYS A 139 8.04 4.81 -8.24
N GLY A 140 8.32 5.31 -7.07
CA GLY A 140 7.85 4.81 -5.80
C GLY A 140 7.20 5.94 -5.00
N THR A 141 7.95 6.50 -4.07
CA THR A 141 7.49 7.60 -3.23
C THR A 141 8.65 8.54 -2.90
N CYS A 142 8.42 9.56 -2.09
CA CYS A 142 9.44 10.45 -1.57
C CYS A 142 9.19 10.73 -0.07
N ARG A 143 10.17 11.33 0.59
CA ARG A 143 10.11 11.59 2.02
C ARG A 143 8.95 12.51 2.41
N THR A 144 8.67 13.52 1.60
CA THR A 144 7.70 14.55 1.92
C THR A 144 7.13 15.24 0.70
N LEU A 145 5.89 15.67 0.82
CA LEU A 145 5.22 16.59 -0.10
C LEU A 145 5.19 18.03 0.44
N ASP A 146 6.05 18.37 1.41
CA ASP A 146 6.15 19.74 1.91
C ASP A 146 6.29 20.74 0.77
N GLY A 147 5.45 21.77 0.77
CA GLY A 147 5.41 22.77 -0.27
C GLY A 147 4.86 22.29 -1.62
N LEU A 148 4.15 21.14 -1.66
CA LEU A 148 3.54 20.65 -2.89
C LEU A 148 2.53 21.66 -3.45
N MET A 149 2.83 22.15 -4.65
CA MET A 149 1.96 23.04 -5.45
C MET A 149 1.42 22.36 -6.71
N GLY A 150 1.82 21.11 -7.00
CA GLY A 150 1.44 20.39 -8.22
C GLY A 150 2.52 19.42 -8.70
N GLU A 151 2.61 19.20 -9.99
CA GLU A 151 3.50 18.21 -10.66
C GLU A 151 5.00 18.36 -10.38
N SER A 152 5.46 19.47 -9.80
CA SER A 152 6.89 19.70 -9.49
C SER A 152 7.51 18.59 -8.64
N LYS A 153 6.73 17.97 -7.75
CA LYS A 153 7.18 16.89 -6.86
C LYS A 153 7.43 15.56 -7.59
N ARG A 154 6.92 15.37 -8.81
CA ARG A 154 7.15 14.14 -9.58
C ARG A 154 8.64 13.86 -9.81
N SER A 155 9.44 14.90 -10.00
CA SER A 155 10.89 14.77 -10.20
C SER A 155 11.65 14.34 -8.92
N GLU A 156 11.08 14.58 -7.73
CA GLU A 156 11.65 14.22 -6.44
C GLU A 156 11.32 12.76 -6.03
N MET A 157 10.37 12.12 -6.74
CA MET A 157 10.00 10.74 -6.48
C MET A 157 11.18 9.79 -6.71
N GLU A 158 11.46 8.94 -5.73
CA GLU A 158 12.48 7.90 -5.82
C GLU A 158 12.08 6.82 -6.85
N ASN A 159 13.06 6.05 -7.33
CA ASN A 159 12.76 4.92 -8.18
C ASN A 159 12.02 3.81 -7.41
N GLY A 160 11.00 3.25 -8.05
CA GLY A 160 10.26 2.10 -7.55
C GLY A 160 10.86 0.78 -8.01
N LEU A 161 10.25 -0.31 -7.56
CA LEU A 161 10.67 -1.69 -7.85
C LEU A 161 10.11 -2.24 -9.16
N VAL A 162 9.45 -1.39 -9.95
CA VAL A 162 8.79 -1.76 -11.22
C VAL A 162 9.09 -0.71 -12.29
N SER A 163 9.22 -1.17 -13.54
CA SER A 163 9.58 -0.33 -14.67
C SER A 163 9.05 -0.87 -15.98
N ARG A 164 8.67 0.02 -16.90
CA ARG A 164 8.38 -0.34 -18.29
C ARG A 164 9.61 -0.82 -19.07
N SER A 165 10.82 -0.65 -18.51
CA SER A 165 12.04 -1.29 -19.04
C SER A 165 12.08 -2.80 -18.83
N GLY A 166 11.15 -3.37 -18.04
CA GLY A 166 11.07 -4.78 -17.70
C GLY A 166 12.03 -5.21 -16.59
N TRP A 167 12.80 -4.29 -16.02
CA TRP A 167 13.69 -4.51 -14.88
C TRP A 167 13.72 -3.30 -13.96
N ALA A 168 13.99 -3.54 -12.70
CA ALA A 168 14.30 -2.53 -11.69
C ALA A 168 15.47 -3.01 -10.83
N VAL A 169 16.04 -2.10 -10.04
CA VAL A 169 17.23 -2.37 -9.24
C VAL A 169 17.04 -1.87 -7.81
N ILE A 170 17.41 -2.69 -6.84
CA ILE A 170 17.63 -2.27 -5.46
C ILE A 170 19.15 -2.17 -5.27
N ASP A 171 19.64 -0.97 -5.00
CA ASP A 171 21.02 -0.78 -4.54
C ASP A 171 21.01 -0.87 -3.01
N ASP A 172 21.49 -1.98 -2.46
CA ASP A 172 21.58 -2.22 -1.02
C ASP A 172 23.00 -1.94 -0.49
N ALA A 173 23.88 -1.41 -1.35
CA ALA A 173 25.22 -1.04 -0.95
C ALA A 173 25.23 0.19 -0.03
N TRP A 174 26.27 0.29 0.80
CA TRP A 174 26.50 1.49 1.58
C TRP A 174 26.90 2.66 0.65
N THR A 175 26.11 3.71 0.62
CA THR A 175 26.45 4.95 -0.10
C THR A 175 26.26 6.15 0.82
N ALA A 176 27.29 6.96 0.98
CA ALA A 176 27.25 8.19 1.75
C ALA A 176 26.46 9.34 1.06
N THR A 177 25.86 9.08 -0.11
CA THR A 177 25.35 10.13 -1.02
C THR A 177 23.90 9.98 -1.44
N ARG A 178 23.10 9.21 -0.68
CA ARG A 178 21.65 9.14 -0.93
C ARG A 178 21.00 10.48 -0.59
N SER A 179 20.10 10.95 -1.45
CA SER A 179 19.38 12.22 -1.28
C SER A 179 18.49 12.25 -0.03
N ASP A 180 18.11 11.07 0.48
CA ASP A 180 17.36 10.90 1.72
C ASP A 180 18.25 10.87 2.98
N GLY A 181 19.56 11.04 2.84
CA GLY A 181 20.55 10.89 3.91
C GLY A 181 20.81 9.45 4.29
N GLY A 182 20.16 8.47 3.60
CA GLY A 182 20.22 7.07 3.94
C GLY A 182 21.45 6.36 3.41
N SER A 183 21.99 5.46 4.23
CA SER A 183 22.92 4.41 3.80
C SER A 183 22.37 3.08 4.28
N SER A 184 22.69 2.01 3.55
CA SER A 184 22.35 0.68 4.00
C SER A 184 23.39 0.19 5.00
N TYR A 185 22.97 0.01 6.25
CA TYR A 185 23.72 -0.70 7.27
C TYR A 185 23.30 -2.16 7.35
N ALA A 186 24.12 -2.99 7.95
CA ALA A 186 23.70 -4.30 8.42
C ALA A 186 22.86 -4.14 9.69
N LEU A 187 21.94 -5.09 9.90
CA LEU A 187 21.14 -5.21 11.11
C LEU A 187 21.55 -6.48 11.87
N VAL A 188 21.84 -6.32 13.17
CA VAL A 188 22.26 -7.43 14.04
C VAL A 188 21.42 -7.38 15.30
N TYR A 189 20.83 -8.52 15.69
CA TYR A 189 20.07 -8.58 16.94
C TYR A 189 20.88 -8.12 18.13
N ASN A 190 20.33 -7.20 18.91
CA ASN A 190 20.95 -6.64 20.08
C ASN A 190 20.12 -6.97 21.34
N ASN A 191 20.73 -7.74 22.25
CA ASN A 191 20.09 -8.19 23.50
C ASN A 191 19.71 -7.04 24.45
N GLU A 192 20.40 -5.88 24.36
CA GLU A 192 20.15 -4.74 25.27
C GLU A 192 18.81 -4.07 24.99
N VAL A 193 18.43 -3.98 23.72
CA VAL A 193 17.19 -3.37 23.28
C VAL A 193 16.12 -4.40 22.88
N GLY A 194 16.52 -5.64 22.54
CA GLY A 194 15.59 -6.74 22.23
C GLY A 194 15.13 -6.78 20.77
N TYR A 195 15.80 -6.08 19.87
CA TYR A 195 15.55 -6.08 18.41
C TYR A 195 16.83 -5.79 17.63
N SER A 196 16.79 -5.87 16.31
CA SER A 196 17.94 -5.70 15.42
C SER A 196 18.43 -4.25 15.43
N TRP A 197 19.74 -4.07 15.60
CA TRP A 197 20.45 -2.79 15.72
C TRP A 197 21.40 -2.59 14.54
N TRP A 198 21.69 -1.37 14.16
CA TRP A 198 22.60 -1.05 13.09
C TRP A 198 24.03 -1.54 13.38
N ALA A 199 24.73 -1.97 12.37
CA ALA A 199 26.14 -2.32 12.40
C ALA A 199 26.80 -2.00 11.05
N PRO A 200 28.09 -1.63 11.03
CA PRO A 200 28.81 -1.47 9.77
C PRO A 200 28.74 -2.73 8.91
N ARG A 201 28.67 -2.58 7.59
CA ARG A 201 28.69 -3.71 6.66
C ARG A 201 30.02 -4.45 6.68
N ALA A 202 30.01 -5.69 6.19
CA ALA A 202 31.21 -6.52 6.08
C ALA A 202 32.28 -5.86 5.20
N ASP A 203 31.86 -5.17 4.13
CA ASP A 203 32.70 -4.32 3.29
C ASP A 203 31.88 -3.11 2.85
N GLU A 204 32.27 -1.92 3.30
CA GLU A 204 31.59 -0.66 3.03
C GLU A 204 31.69 -0.23 1.55
N HIS A 205 32.63 -0.79 0.81
CA HIS A 205 32.86 -0.47 -0.60
C HIS A 205 32.35 -1.57 -1.56
N ALA A 206 31.74 -2.63 -1.02
CA ALA A 206 31.17 -3.68 -1.84
C ALA A 206 30.02 -3.16 -2.70
N MET A 207 29.91 -3.70 -3.92
CA MET A 207 28.66 -3.67 -4.67
C MET A 207 27.70 -4.67 -4.02
N ASP A 208 26.46 -4.28 -3.81
CA ASP A 208 25.37 -5.16 -3.33
C ASP A 208 24.06 -4.72 -3.99
N THR A 209 23.69 -5.41 -5.05
CA THR A 209 22.60 -5.01 -5.93
C THR A 209 21.65 -6.17 -6.16
N TYR A 210 20.35 -5.91 -6.01
CA TYR A 210 19.30 -6.85 -6.39
C TYR A 210 18.71 -6.41 -7.73
N LEU A 211 18.80 -7.26 -8.74
CA LEU A 211 18.14 -7.06 -10.02
C LEU A 211 16.79 -7.77 -9.99
N LEU A 212 15.74 -7.03 -10.27
CA LEU A 212 14.36 -7.46 -10.39
C LEU A 212 13.98 -7.47 -11.87
N GLY A 213 13.92 -8.61 -12.51
CA GLY A 213 13.60 -8.78 -13.92
C GLY A 213 12.23 -9.39 -14.13
N TYR A 214 11.19 -8.71 -13.65
CA TYR A 214 9.80 -9.21 -13.66
C TYR A 214 9.02 -8.90 -14.94
N GLY A 215 9.63 -8.15 -15.89
CA GLY A 215 8.91 -7.69 -17.08
C GLY A 215 7.80 -6.73 -16.68
N ASP A 216 6.58 -7.06 -17.12
CA ASP A 216 5.34 -6.35 -16.80
C ASP A 216 4.52 -7.02 -15.65
N ASN A 217 5.07 -8.03 -14.99
CA ASN A 217 4.43 -8.67 -13.84
C ASN A 217 4.68 -7.88 -12.54
N TYR A 218 4.17 -6.65 -12.48
CA TYR A 218 4.42 -5.70 -11.38
C TYR A 218 3.93 -6.22 -10.02
N LYS A 219 2.77 -6.87 -9.98
CA LYS A 219 2.24 -7.45 -8.74
C LYS A 219 3.18 -8.49 -8.15
N LYS A 220 3.76 -9.35 -8.99
CA LYS A 220 4.74 -10.36 -8.53
C LYS A 220 6.03 -9.72 -8.03
N ALA A 221 6.51 -8.65 -8.69
CA ALA A 221 7.70 -7.92 -8.26
C ALA A 221 7.57 -7.40 -6.83
N VAL A 222 6.46 -6.71 -6.52
CA VAL A 222 6.19 -6.17 -5.19
C VAL A 222 5.94 -7.30 -4.17
N SER A 223 5.20 -8.34 -4.56
CA SER A 223 4.96 -9.50 -3.69
C SER A 223 6.25 -10.24 -3.32
N ASP A 224 7.15 -10.47 -4.28
CA ASP A 224 8.43 -11.11 -4.02
C ASP A 224 9.39 -10.20 -3.22
N TYR A 225 9.30 -8.87 -3.43
CA TYR A 225 10.03 -7.92 -2.60
C TYR A 225 9.63 -8.05 -1.12
N THR A 226 8.35 -8.14 -0.80
CA THR A 226 7.93 -8.29 0.61
C THR A 226 8.36 -9.62 1.24
N LYS A 227 8.70 -10.63 0.44
CA LYS A 227 9.30 -11.87 0.96
C LYS A 227 10.75 -11.67 1.44
N ILE A 228 11.51 -10.81 0.76
CA ILE A 228 12.88 -10.52 1.15
C ILE A 228 13.01 -9.34 2.11
N ALA A 229 12.14 -8.33 1.97
CA ALA A 229 12.21 -7.10 2.75
C ALA A 229 11.36 -7.12 4.02
N GLY A 230 10.56 -8.16 4.23
CA GLY A 230 9.58 -8.27 5.30
C GLY A 230 8.18 -7.87 4.86
N LYS A 231 7.18 -8.41 5.54
CA LYS A 231 5.77 -8.15 5.26
C LYS A 231 5.38 -6.71 5.58
N ILE A 232 4.30 -6.24 4.97
CA ILE A 232 3.59 -5.02 5.37
C ILE A 232 2.72 -5.39 6.59
N PRO A 233 3.00 -4.94 7.82
CA PRO A 233 2.20 -5.31 8.98
C PRO A 233 0.76 -4.80 8.83
N LEU A 234 -0.23 -5.51 9.37
CA LEU A 234 -1.61 -5.04 9.43
C LEU A 234 -1.76 -4.06 10.60
N PRO A 235 -2.08 -2.78 10.36
CA PRO A 235 -2.26 -1.82 11.44
C PRO A 235 -3.50 -2.14 12.30
N PRO A 236 -3.64 -1.53 13.49
CA PRO A 236 -4.89 -1.58 14.25
C PRO A 236 -6.08 -1.08 13.44
N ASP A 237 -7.26 -1.63 13.70
CA ASP A 237 -8.48 -1.30 12.94
C ASP A 237 -8.88 0.18 13.03
N TYR A 238 -8.69 0.82 14.17
CA TYR A 238 -9.06 2.22 14.39
C TYR A 238 -8.33 3.21 13.47
N VAL A 239 -7.17 2.85 12.91
CA VAL A 239 -6.45 3.75 12.00
C VAL A 239 -7.16 3.97 10.66
N PHE A 240 -8.11 3.10 10.31
CA PHE A 240 -8.88 3.21 9.07
C PHE A 240 -10.14 4.09 9.19
N GLY A 241 -10.47 4.55 10.40
CA GLY A 241 -11.52 5.52 10.65
C GLY A 241 -11.11 6.96 10.36
N TYR A 242 -11.92 7.92 10.79
CA TYR A 242 -11.62 9.34 10.66
C TYR A 242 -10.73 9.82 11.81
N TRP A 243 -9.66 10.56 11.49
CA TRP A 243 -8.77 11.22 12.44
C TRP A 243 -9.01 12.72 12.39
N TYR A 244 -9.39 13.29 13.52
CA TYR A 244 -9.39 14.73 13.68
C TYR A 244 -8.00 15.21 14.11
N SER A 245 -7.44 16.10 13.34
CA SER A 245 -6.15 16.72 13.60
C SER A 245 -6.16 18.16 13.09
N LYS A 246 -5.54 19.06 13.81
CA LYS A 246 -5.17 20.41 13.39
C LYS A 246 -4.09 20.93 14.33
N TYR A 247 -3.04 21.51 13.78
CA TYR A 247 -2.11 22.28 14.60
C TYR A 247 -2.80 23.53 15.11
N ALA A 248 -3.04 23.60 16.39
CA ALA A 248 -3.61 24.73 17.11
C ALA A 248 -3.33 24.59 18.60
N SER A 249 -3.17 25.74 19.29
CA SER A 249 -3.01 25.79 20.75
C SER A 249 -4.33 25.46 21.46
N TYR A 250 -4.83 24.24 21.26
CA TYR A 250 -6.09 23.78 21.85
C TYR A 250 -5.93 23.53 23.35
N SER A 251 -6.81 24.15 24.13
CA SER A 251 -6.99 23.82 25.55
C SER A 251 -7.74 22.50 25.73
N ALA A 252 -7.69 21.94 26.94
CA ALA A 252 -8.50 20.78 27.32
C ALA A 252 -10.01 21.04 27.07
N GLN A 253 -10.48 22.30 27.27
CA GLN A 253 -11.86 22.66 27.01
C GLN A 253 -12.16 22.66 25.49
N ASP A 254 -11.24 23.09 24.64
CA ASP A 254 -11.42 23.04 23.19
C ASP A 254 -11.56 21.60 22.70
N TYR A 255 -10.76 20.67 23.18
CA TYR A 255 -10.93 19.24 22.88
C TYR A 255 -12.27 18.69 23.35
N ARG A 256 -12.76 19.09 24.55
CA ARG A 256 -14.09 18.72 25.02
C ARG A 256 -15.20 19.27 24.12
N ASN A 257 -15.07 20.52 23.66
CA ASN A 257 -16.00 21.14 22.71
C ASN A 257 -15.99 20.41 21.37
N ILE A 258 -14.82 20.05 20.83
CA ILE A 258 -14.67 19.26 19.60
C ILE A 258 -15.38 17.91 19.75
N MET A 259 -15.12 17.17 20.83
CA MET A 259 -15.78 15.88 21.09
C MET A 259 -17.31 16.02 21.20
N ALA A 260 -17.79 17.09 21.84
CA ALA A 260 -19.22 17.38 21.95
C ALA A 260 -19.86 17.71 20.58
N ASP A 261 -19.17 18.49 19.75
CA ASP A 261 -19.60 18.85 18.41
C ASP A 261 -19.62 17.60 17.49
N LEU A 262 -18.59 16.75 17.51
CA LEU A 262 -18.54 15.49 16.76
C LEU A 262 -19.75 14.59 17.11
N LYS A 263 -20.05 14.45 18.40
CA LYS A 263 -21.22 13.69 18.88
C LYS A 263 -22.54 14.31 18.44
N THR A 264 -22.69 15.63 18.62
CA THR A 264 -23.94 16.38 18.29
C THR A 264 -24.24 16.29 16.79
N ASN A 265 -23.23 16.42 15.97
CA ASN A 265 -23.34 16.37 14.50
C ASN A 265 -23.31 14.92 13.95
N LYS A 266 -23.22 13.92 14.80
CA LYS A 266 -23.16 12.47 14.43
C LYS A 266 -22.05 12.18 13.41
N ILE A 267 -20.87 12.71 13.65
CA ILE A 267 -19.69 12.50 12.81
C ILE A 267 -18.94 11.30 13.37
N PRO A 268 -18.85 10.20 12.63
CA PRO A 268 -18.04 9.06 13.03
C PRO A 268 -16.56 9.48 13.13
N THR A 269 -15.88 9.11 14.22
CA THR A 269 -14.49 9.51 14.46
C THR A 269 -13.79 8.51 15.38
N ASP A 270 -12.56 8.14 15.08
CA ASP A 270 -11.80 7.14 15.82
C ASP A 270 -10.55 7.67 16.50
N VAL A 271 -9.89 8.68 15.92
CA VAL A 271 -8.60 9.19 16.41
C VAL A 271 -8.67 10.69 16.65
N MET A 272 -8.09 11.12 17.79
CA MET A 272 -7.87 12.51 18.15
C MET A 272 -6.37 12.75 18.25
N ILE A 273 -5.81 13.63 17.42
CA ILE A 273 -4.41 14.02 17.50
C ILE A 273 -4.27 15.28 18.34
N LEU A 274 -3.33 15.23 19.28
CA LEU A 274 -2.84 16.42 19.98
C LEU A 274 -1.53 16.81 19.29
N ASP A 275 -1.56 17.93 18.60
CA ASP A 275 -0.41 18.45 17.88
C ASP A 275 0.55 19.20 18.81
N MET A 276 1.63 19.66 18.28
CA MET A 276 2.85 20.16 18.89
C MET A 276 2.66 20.99 20.19
N ASP A 277 1.56 21.74 20.31
CA ASP A 277 1.28 22.54 21.52
C ASP A 277 0.83 21.72 22.74
N TRP A 278 0.79 20.37 22.61
CA TRP A 278 0.60 19.49 23.77
C TRP A 278 1.74 19.62 24.76
N HIS A 279 2.96 19.93 24.27
CA HIS A 279 4.12 20.24 25.09
C HIS A 279 4.43 21.73 25.09
N TRP A 280 5.29 22.15 25.99
CA TRP A 280 5.83 23.49 25.95
C TRP A 280 6.61 23.73 24.68
N ASN A 281 6.27 24.77 23.93
CA ASN A 281 6.92 25.10 22.66
C ASN A 281 7.46 26.52 22.63
N GLY A 282 8.14 26.90 21.56
CA GLY A 282 8.89 28.14 21.44
C GLY A 282 8.11 29.43 21.57
N ASN A 283 6.81 29.41 21.27
CA ASN A 283 6.01 30.63 21.33
C ASN A 283 5.73 31.07 22.79
N ASP A 284 5.49 30.09 23.67
CA ASP A 284 5.18 30.35 25.08
C ASP A 284 6.39 30.29 25.99
N TYR A 285 7.40 29.52 25.59
CA TYR A 285 8.52 29.16 26.45
C TYR A 285 9.90 29.57 25.94
N SER A 286 10.09 29.67 24.64
CA SER A 286 11.40 29.80 24.00
C SER A 286 12.05 31.15 24.13
N GLN A 287 11.30 32.22 24.42
CA GLN A 287 11.91 33.54 24.63
C GLN A 287 12.80 33.53 25.85
N SER A 288 12.55 32.67 26.85
CA SER A 288 13.38 32.47 28.02
C SER A 288 14.46 31.39 27.85
N ALA A 289 14.28 30.44 26.90
CA ALA A 289 15.19 29.29 26.73
C ALA A 289 16.10 29.40 25.49
N GLY A 290 15.88 30.37 24.61
CA GLY A 290 16.68 30.59 23.39
C GLY A 290 16.54 29.49 22.33
N ARG A 291 15.41 28.78 22.31
CA ARG A 291 15.15 27.63 21.40
C ARG A 291 14.00 27.90 20.46
N GLY A 292 14.05 27.26 19.28
CA GLY A 292 13.01 27.35 18.29
C GLY A 292 11.68 26.67 18.66
N GLY A 293 11.63 25.92 19.77
CA GLY A 293 10.41 25.41 20.41
C GLY A 293 9.69 24.27 19.71
N TRP A 294 10.31 23.63 18.73
CA TRP A 294 9.70 22.48 18.05
C TRP A 294 9.79 21.17 18.83
N THR A 295 10.88 20.98 19.59
CA THR A 295 11.09 19.81 20.43
C THR A 295 10.66 20.08 21.87
N GLY A 296 9.83 19.23 22.44
CA GLY A 296 9.41 19.27 23.83
C GLY A 296 8.85 17.94 24.31
N TRP A 297 8.86 17.72 25.61
CA TRP A 297 8.50 16.45 26.24
C TRP A 297 7.57 16.59 27.44
N SER A 298 7.47 17.78 28.03
CA SER A 298 6.61 18.03 29.18
C SER A 298 5.29 18.64 28.77
N TRP A 299 4.20 18.18 29.38
CA TRP A 299 2.87 18.72 29.10
C TRP A 299 2.80 20.23 29.28
N ASN A 300 2.20 20.91 28.33
CA ASN A 300 1.82 22.31 28.44
C ASN A 300 0.62 22.43 29.40
N THR A 301 0.88 22.54 30.68
CA THR A 301 -0.14 22.57 31.74
C THR A 301 -1.00 23.83 31.73
N ASN A 302 -0.64 24.88 30.98
CA ASN A 302 -1.51 26.02 30.73
C ASN A 302 -2.68 25.64 29.83
N LEU A 303 -2.44 24.83 28.80
CA LEU A 303 -3.47 24.35 27.89
C LEU A 303 -4.14 23.07 28.43
N LEU A 304 -3.34 22.16 28.97
CA LEU A 304 -3.73 20.82 29.38
C LEU A 304 -3.38 20.59 30.87
N PRO A 305 -4.15 21.18 31.81
CA PRO A 305 -3.82 21.12 33.23
C PRO A 305 -3.97 19.73 33.85
N ASP A 306 -4.76 18.86 33.25
CA ASP A 306 -4.91 17.45 33.62
C ASP A 306 -4.91 16.58 32.33
N PRO A 307 -3.74 16.33 31.74
CA PRO A 307 -3.65 15.60 30.48
C PRO A 307 -4.14 14.16 30.62
N LYS A 308 -3.79 13.47 31.70
CA LYS A 308 -4.23 12.10 31.98
C LYS A 308 -5.75 12.00 32.08
N GLY A 309 -6.40 12.93 32.76
CA GLY A 309 -7.86 13.00 32.82
C GLY A 309 -8.49 13.26 31.46
N LEU A 310 -7.90 14.13 30.65
CA LEU A 310 -8.36 14.40 29.28
C LEU A 310 -8.24 13.15 28.38
N LEU A 311 -7.10 12.47 28.39
CA LEU A 311 -6.89 11.24 27.61
C LEU A 311 -7.87 10.13 28.03
N ALA A 312 -8.08 9.95 29.35
CA ALA A 312 -9.09 9.00 29.87
C ALA A 312 -10.53 9.38 29.42
N GLU A 313 -10.85 10.69 29.34
CA GLU A 313 -12.12 11.14 28.83
C GLU A 313 -12.27 10.83 27.33
N MET A 314 -11.23 11.02 26.52
CA MET A 314 -11.20 10.64 25.10
C MET A 314 -11.43 9.14 24.92
N HIS A 315 -10.71 8.30 25.66
CA HIS A 315 -10.90 6.85 25.64
C HIS A 315 -12.32 6.42 26.02
N SER A 316 -12.91 7.07 27.04
CA SER A 316 -14.29 6.79 27.45
C SER A 316 -15.33 7.04 26.36
N LYS A 317 -14.95 7.80 25.33
CA LYS A 317 -15.75 8.12 24.15
C LYS A 317 -15.29 7.36 22.89
N ASN A 318 -14.45 6.33 23.07
CA ASN A 318 -13.87 5.48 22.01
C ASN A 318 -12.90 6.20 21.04
N PHE A 319 -12.30 7.32 21.44
CA PHE A 319 -11.20 7.89 20.68
C PHE A 319 -9.87 7.25 21.07
N LYS A 320 -9.02 7.01 20.09
CA LYS A 320 -7.60 6.78 20.26
C LYS A 320 -6.84 8.09 20.18
N THR A 321 -5.68 8.17 20.82
CA THR A 321 -4.94 9.43 20.94
C THR A 321 -3.52 9.29 20.41
N ALA A 322 -3.04 10.32 19.72
CA ALA A 322 -1.65 10.42 19.29
C ALA A 322 -1.07 11.79 19.60
N LEU A 323 0.22 11.82 19.94
CA LEU A 323 1.00 13.05 20.12
C LEU A 323 1.97 13.22 18.96
N ASN A 324 2.06 14.47 18.45
CA ASN A 324 3.07 14.88 17.47
C ASN A 324 4.44 15.04 18.13
N LEU A 325 5.50 14.58 17.47
CA LEU A 325 6.88 14.66 17.94
C LEU A 325 7.83 15.28 16.91
N HIS A 326 8.71 16.16 17.39
CA HIS A 326 9.84 16.75 16.67
C HIS A 326 11.12 16.55 17.50
N PRO A 327 11.77 15.40 17.49
CA PRO A 327 12.74 15.00 18.51
C PRO A 327 14.16 15.60 18.37
N ALA A 328 14.48 16.25 17.24
CA ALA A 328 15.86 16.56 16.85
C ALA A 328 16.68 17.37 17.84
N ASP A 329 16.06 18.26 18.62
CA ASP A 329 16.80 19.11 19.58
C ASP A 329 17.16 18.39 20.88
N GLY A 330 16.69 17.16 21.08
CA GLY A 330 17.00 16.38 22.29
C GLY A 330 16.17 16.79 23.51
N ILE A 331 16.71 16.60 24.70
CA ILE A 331 16.00 16.85 25.97
C ILE A 331 16.64 18.03 26.68
N ASN A 332 15.87 19.09 26.84
CA ASN A 332 16.36 20.35 27.45
C ASN A 332 15.92 20.48 28.89
N GLU A 333 16.87 20.94 29.78
CA GLU A 333 16.63 21.09 31.21
C GLU A 333 15.52 22.10 31.53
N VAL A 334 15.37 23.15 30.73
CA VAL A 334 14.39 24.20 30.97
C VAL A 334 13.00 23.78 30.53
N GLU A 335 12.90 23.12 29.39
CA GLU A 335 11.62 22.63 28.87
C GLU A 335 11.10 21.40 29.64
N SER A 336 12.02 20.46 29.97
CA SER A 336 11.66 19.18 30.61
C SER A 336 12.60 18.88 31.80
N PRO A 337 12.55 19.65 32.90
CA PRO A 337 13.54 19.54 33.98
C PRO A 337 13.56 18.16 34.64
N GLU A 338 12.42 17.53 34.79
CA GLU A 338 12.30 16.20 35.39
C GLU A 338 12.92 15.12 34.48
N TYR A 339 12.49 15.03 33.21
CA TYR A 339 13.03 14.08 32.25
C TYR A 339 14.51 14.30 31.97
N PHE A 340 14.95 15.56 31.89
CA PHE A 340 16.36 15.90 31.77
C PHE A 340 17.16 15.35 32.96
N SER A 341 16.70 15.58 34.20
CA SER A 341 17.38 15.11 35.42
C SER A 341 17.45 13.58 35.45
N GLN A 342 16.36 12.90 35.18
CA GLN A 342 16.30 11.43 35.14
C GLN A 342 17.27 10.87 34.10
N MET A 343 17.20 11.34 32.84
CA MET A 343 18.08 10.87 31.77
C MET A 343 19.54 11.22 31.99
N ARG A 344 19.83 12.42 32.50
CA ARG A 344 21.22 12.82 32.88
C ARG A 344 21.83 11.85 33.89
N ASN A 345 21.06 11.43 34.90
CA ASN A 345 21.50 10.46 35.90
C ASN A 345 21.71 9.08 35.29
N ASP A 346 20.76 8.59 34.50
CA ASP A 346 20.84 7.29 33.80
C ASP A 346 22.06 7.21 32.88
N LEU A 347 22.34 8.29 32.16
CA LEU A 347 23.38 8.36 31.15
C LEU A 347 24.74 8.79 31.74
N ASN A 348 24.84 9.06 33.08
CA ASN A 348 26.03 9.56 33.73
C ASN A 348 26.60 10.82 33.05
N GLY A 349 25.71 11.71 32.56
CA GLY A 349 26.09 12.94 31.88
C GLY A 349 26.60 12.77 30.44
N LYS A 350 26.51 11.59 29.83
CA LYS A 350 26.77 11.42 28.40
C LYS A 350 25.80 12.27 27.57
N TYR A 351 26.22 12.60 26.36
CA TYR A 351 25.45 13.36 25.36
C TYR A 351 25.04 14.76 25.80
N LEU A 352 25.54 15.24 26.95
CA LEU A 352 25.23 16.55 27.51
C LEU A 352 26.02 17.66 26.80
N GLU A 353 25.29 18.65 26.27
CA GLU A 353 25.86 19.88 25.73
C GLU A 353 25.11 21.08 26.35
N GLY A 354 25.78 21.81 27.22
CA GLY A 354 25.14 22.86 28.05
C GLY A 354 24.02 22.28 28.91
N ASN A 355 22.82 22.76 28.76
CA ASN A 355 21.61 22.31 29.45
C ASN A 355 20.73 21.37 28.59
N THR A 356 21.32 20.68 27.63
CA THR A 356 20.58 19.79 26.72
C THR A 356 21.28 18.45 26.59
N ILE A 357 20.54 17.36 26.74
CA ILE A 357 20.97 16.02 26.34
C ILE A 357 20.62 15.89 24.83
N LYS A 358 21.66 15.81 24.00
CA LYS A 358 21.51 15.78 22.55
C LYS A 358 20.79 14.50 22.09
N TRP A 359 20.00 14.65 21.06
CA TRP A 359 19.34 13.51 20.41
C TRP A 359 20.37 12.50 19.91
N SER A 360 20.28 11.28 20.40
CA SER A 360 21.29 10.24 20.21
C SER A 360 20.65 8.84 20.13
N LEU A 361 19.57 8.71 19.36
CA LEU A 361 18.77 7.50 19.25
C LEU A 361 19.54 6.31 18.63
N ASP A 362 20.68 6.58 18.01
CA ASP A 362 21.63 5.61 17.47
C ASP A 362 22.49 4.90 18.53
N TYR A 363 22.34 5.26 19.82
CA TYR A 363 23.00 4.61 20.96
C TYR A 363 21.99 3.91 21.89
N THR A 364 22.29 2.65 22.23
CA THR A 364 21.37 1.79 23.01
C THR A 364 21.08 2.32 24.42
N ASP A 365 22.08 2.92 25.10
CA ASP A 365 21.90 3.50 26.43
C ASP A 365 20.97 4.71 26.38
N PHE A 366 21.14 5.61 25.42
CA PHE A 366 20.22 6.73 25.19
C PHE A 366 18.81 6.23 24.91
N THR A 367 18.65 5.31 23.97
CA THR A 367 17.34 4.74 23.58
C THR A 367 16.62 4.14 24.78
N LYS A 368 17.31 3.31 25.58
CA LYS A 368 16.72 2.72 26.79
C LYS A 368 16.28 3.75 27.79
N SER A 369 17.11 4.79 28.05
CA SER A 369 16.80 5.85 29.01
C SER A 369 15.62 6.72 28.52
N PHE A 370 15.63 7.10 27.24
CA PHE A 370 14.59 7.89 26.59
C PHE A 370 13.22 7.20 26.63
N PHE A 371 13.16 5.94 26.16
CA PHE A 371 11.89 5.21 26.16
C PHE A 371 11.38 4.95 27.57
N ARG A 372 12.26 4.61 28.53
CA ARG A 372 11.84 4.35 29.90
C ARG A 372 11.28 5.58 30.59
N ASN A 373 11.98 6.71 30.49
CA ASN A 373 11.67 7.91 31.30
C ASN A 373 10.64 8.83 30.64
N ILE A 374 10.52 8.83 29.27
CA ILE A 374 9.66 9.79 28.58
C ILE A 374 8.52 9.05 27.89
N ILE A 375 8.82 8.18 26.94
CA ILE A 375 7.79 7.58 26.08
C ILE A 375 6.84 6.69 26.89
N ARG A 376 7.37 5.81 27.76
CA ARG A 376 6.53 4.93 28.61
C ARG A 376 5.72 5.68 29.65
N ASP A 377 6.20 6.82 30.09
CA ASP A 377 5.47 7.67 31.02
C ASP A 377 4.20 8.19 30.36
N HIS A 378 4.31 8.84 29.20
CA HIS A 378 3.15 9.31 28.44
C HIS A 378 2.22 8.19 27.98
N GLU A 379 2.75 7.04 27.56
CA GLU A 379 1.93 5.86 27.24
C GLU A 379 1.14 5.37 28.46
N SER A 380 1.72 5.44 29.67
CA SER A 380 1.03 5.11 30.92
C SER A 380 -0.08 6.09 31.30
N GLU A 381 0.00 7.32 30.79
CA GLU A 381 -1.04 8.35 30.95
C GLU A 381 -2.18 8.20 29.96
N GLY A 382 -1.98 7.46 28.86
CA GLY A 382 -3.05 7.15 27.89
C GLY A 382 -2.72 7.51 26.44
N VAL A 383 -1.48 7.75 26.08
CA VAL A 383 -1.08 7.93 24.68
C VAL A 383 -1.07 6.58 23.98
N ASP A 384 -1.86 6.45 22.90
CA ASP A 384 -1.99 5.18 22.15
C ASP A 384 -0.84 4.97 21.18
N PHE A 385 -0.46 6.02 20.42
CA PHE A 385 0.64 5.94 19.46
C PHE A 385 1.29 7.30 19.20
N TRP A 386 2.37 7.33 18.41
CA TRP A 386 3.21 8.49 18.18
C TRP A 386 3.21 8.94 16.74
N TRP A 387 3.18 10.25 16.50
CA TRP A 387 3.39 10.88 15.21
C TRP A 387 4.81 11.46 15.14
N LEU A 388 5.70 10.80 14.40
CA LEU A 388 7.08 11.24 14.15
C LEU A 388 7.09 12.17 12.94
N ASP A 389 7.07 13.46 13.20
CA ASP A 389 7.01 14.47 12.16
C ASP A 389 8.41 14.94 11.74
N TRP A 390 8.50 16.09 11.10
CA TRP A 390 9.71 16.73 10.62
C TRP A 390 10.69 17.07 11.76
N GLN A 391 11.77 17.84 11.49
CA GLN A 391 12.80 18.24 12.46
C GLN A 391 13.73 17.11 12.92
N GLN A 392 13.80 16.04 12.16
CA GLN A 392 14.84 15.04 12.30
C GLN A 392 16.01 15.41 11.38
N TYR A 393 17.23 15.14 11.80
CA TYR A 393 18.39 15.28 10.92
C TYR A 393 18.25 14.33 9.71
N LEU A 394 18.87 14.69 8.57
CA LEU A 394 18.92 13.76 7.42
C LEU A 394 19.72 12.51 7.78
N THR A 395 20.84 12.70 8.48
CA THR A 395 21.66 11.62 9.03
C THR A 395 21.92 11.84 10.50
N SER A 396 22.15 10.74 11.24
CA SER A 396 22.53 10.85 12.65
C SER A 396 23.76 11.76 12.80
N PRO A 397 23.75 12.70 13.76
CA PRO A 397 24.90 13.56 14.01
C PRO A 397 26.15 12.80 14.48
N TYR A 398 25.99 11.62 15.05
CA TYR A 398 27.10 10.82 15.60
C TYR A 398 27.46 9.64 14.68
N THR A 399 26.47 8.87 14.22
CA THR A 399 26.67 7.75 13.29
C THR A 399 26.46 8.27 11.87
N LYS A 400 27.53 8.79 11.27
CA LYS A 400 27.48 9.37 9.93
C LYS A 400 26.89 8.41 8.92
N ALA A 401 26.07 8.94 8.02
CA ALA A 401 25.37 8.21 6.99
C ALA A 401 24.30 7.20 7.48
N LEU A 402 23.94 7.17 8.76
CA LEU A 402 22.73 6.50 9.23
C LEU A 402 21.53 7.44 9.00
N SER A 403 20.57 7.01 8.18
CA SER A 403 19.32 7.77 7.95
C SER A 403 18.55 7.92 9.25
N GLU A 404 18.44 9.15 9.74
CA GLU A 404 17.75 9.43 11.01
C GLU A 404 16.26 9.15 10.90
N THR A 405 15.64 9.45 9.77
CA THR A 405 14.21 9.16 9.54
C THR A 405 13.96 7.65 9.57
N PHE A 406 14.74 6.86 8.83
CA PHE A 406 14.60 5.39 8.86
C PHE A 406 14.84 4.85 10.27
N TRP A 407 15.88 5.36 10.95
CA TRP A 407 16.27 4.89 12.27
C TRP A 407 15.23 5.18 13.34
N CYS A 408 14.68 6.41 13.37
CA CYS A 408 13.54 6.72 14.23
C CYS A 408 12.36 5.79 13.99
N ASN A 409 11.98 5.57 12.73
CA ASN A 409 10.89 4.66 12.37
C ASN A 409 11.17 3.23 12.89
N HIS A 410 12.40 2.73 12.67
CA HIS A 410 12.81 1.41 13.13
C HIS A 410 12.73 1.27 14.64
N VAL A 411 13.30 2.21 15.37
CA VAL A 411 13.36 2.16 16.84
C VAL A 411 11.96 2.31 17.45
N PHE A 412 11.21 3.34 17.07
CA PHE A 412 9.88 3.58 17.64
C PHE A 412 8.90 2.44 17.34
N PHE A 413 8.94 1.88 16.13
CA PHE A 413 8.07 0.74 15.79
C PHE A 413 8.43 -0.51 16.61
N ASN A 414 9.73 -0.85 16.72
CA ASN A 414 10.17 -1.98 17.52
C ASN A 414 9.91 -1.78 19.01
N GLU A 415 10.04 -0.55 19.52
CA GLU A 415 9.64 -0.24 20.89
C GLU A 415 8.12 -0.40 21.09
N ALA A 416 7.29 0.00 20.10
CA ALA A 416 5.85 -0.22 20.16
C ALA A 416 5.47 -1.71 20.21
N THR A 417 6.26 -2.62 19.60
CA THR A 417 6.01 -4.08 19.69
C THR A 417 6.15 -4.65 21.11
N LYS A 418 6.79 -3.92 22.01
CA LYS A 418 6.94 -4.34 23.43
C LYS A 418 5.65 -4.16 24.24
N ARG A 419 4.65 -3.47 23.69
CA ARG A 419 3.32 -3.37 24.26
C ARG A 419 2.52 -4.63 23.85
N ALA A 420 2.56 -5.66 24.68
CA ALA A 420 2.10 -7.02 24.36
C ALA A 420 0.58 -7.14 24.06
N ASP A 421 -0.21 -6.16 24.47
CA ASP A 421 -1.68 -6.12 24.33
C ASP A 421 -2.13 -5.23 23.15
N HIS A 422 -1.21 -4.55 22.47
CA HIS A 422 -1.49 -3.66 21.37
C HIS A 422 -0.72 -4.03 20.11
N ARG A 423 -1.33 -3.79 18.97
CA ARG A 423 -0.67 -3.89 17.65
C ARG A 423 0.22 -2.65 17.46
N PRO A 424 1.51 -2.83 17.09
CA PRO A 424 2.40 -1.69 16.92
C PRO A 424 1.92 -0.80 15.78
N VAL A 425 1.99 0.50 16.00
CA VAL A 425 1.69 1.54 15.00
C VAL A 425 2.45 2.81 15.35
N ILE A 426 2.99 3.46 14.33
CA ILE A 426 3.54 4.82 14.37
C ILE A 426 3.06 5.58 13.13
N PHE A 427 2.93 6.88 13.22
CA PHE A 427 2.64 7.76 12.11
C PHE A 427 3.92 8.56 11.79
N HIS A 428 4.50 8.36 10.59
CA HIS A 428 5.89 8.79 10.33
C HIS A 428 6.12 9.18 8.86
N ARG A 429 7.30 9.69 8.54
CA ARG A 429 7.71 10.00 7.16
C ARG A 429 8.47 8.84 6.52
N TRP A 430 8.45 8.76 5.19
CA TRP A 430 9.22 7.79 4.43
C TRP A 430 10.72 7.95 4.66
N GLY A 431 11.42 6.90 5.00
CA GLY A 431 12.86 6.84 5.27
C GLY A 431 13.66 5.95 4.30
N GLY A 432 13.08 5.58 3.15
CA GLY A 432 13.73 4.71 2.17
C GLY A 432 13.18 3.27 2.16
N LEU A 433 13.70 2.44 1.24
CA LEU A 433 13.29 1.05 1.09
C LEU A 433 13.44 0.28 2.40
N GLY A 434 12.42 -0.46 2.77
CA GLY A 434 12.31 -1.12 4.08
C GLY A 434 11.34 -0.43 5.04
N SER A 435 11.04 0.87 4.86
CA SER A 435 10.10 1.62 5.73
C SER A 435 8.66 1.11 5.70
N HIS A 436 8.27 0.31 4.70
CA HIS A 436 6.97 -0.35 4.65
C HIS A 436 6.69 -1.27 5.85
N ARG A 437 7.72 -1.64 6.59
CA ARG A 437 7.61 -2.43 7.83
C ARG A 437 7.13 -1.63 9.03
N TYR A 438 7.15 -0.31 8.96
CA TYR A 438 6.95 0.60 10.12
C TYR A 438 5.77 1.54 9.91
N GLN A 439 4.66 1.12 9.43
CA GLN A 439 3.54 1.99 9.07
C GLN A 439 2.98 2.81 10.24
N ILE A 440 2.39 3.91 9.97
CA ILE A 440 1.72 4.51 8.81
C ILE A 440 2.54 5.68 8.28
N GLY A 441 2.42 5.99 6.97
CA GLY A 441 3.09 7.13 6.37
C GLY A 441 2.36 8.46 6.56
N PHE A 442 3.10 9.53 6.78
CA PHE A 442 2.66 10.93 6.73
C PHE A 442 3.26 11.63 5.52
N SER A 443 2.42 12.17 4.62
CA SER A 443 2.90 12.72 3.35
C SER A 443 3.50 14.12 3.45
N GLY A 444 3.22 14.89 4.51
CA GLY A 444 3.76 16.23 4.71
C GLY A 444 2.82 17.36 4.34
N ASP A 445 3.37 18.57 4.27
CA ASP A 445 2.69 19.85 4.29
C ASP A 445 2.32 20.33 2.88
N ALA A 446 1.38 19.63 2.23
CA ALA A 446 0.88 20.02 0.91
C ALA A 446 0.09 21.35 0.97
N HIS A 447 0.15 22.14 -0.10
CA HIS A 447 -0.57 23.40 -0.16
C HIS A 447 -2.08 23.21 -0.29
N ILE A 448 -2.84 24.18 0.23
CA ILE A 448 -4.30 24.26 0.07
C ILE A 448 -4.60 24.70 -1.36
N SER A 449 -4.62 23.75 -2.29
CA SER A 449 -4.87 24.04 -3.71
C SER A 449 -5.46 22.82 -4.45
N TYR A 450 -6.07 23.07 -5.61
CA TYR A 450 -6.54 22.01 -6.50
C TYR A 450 -5.36 21.31 -7.20
N GLU A 451 -4.27 22.02 -7.45
CA GLU A 451 -3.05 21.49 -8.07
C GLU A 451 -2.36 20.48 -7.15
N ALA A 452 -2.29 20.77 -5.85
CA ALA A 452 -1.79 19.81 -4.86
C ALA A 452 -2.71 18.58 -4.79
N LEU A 453 -4.02 18.79 -4.69
CA LEU A 453 -4.99 17.69 -4.72
C LEU A 453 -4.89 16.83 -5.99
N ALA A 454 -4.60 17.42 -7.15
CA ALA A 454 -4.50 16.69 -8.41
C ALA A 454 -3.30 15.74 -8.44
N PHE A 455 -2.25 16.01 -7.69
CA PHE A 455 -1.07 15.15 -7.59
C PHE A 455 -1.23 13.97 -6.62
N GLU A 456 -2.05 14.12 -5.60
CA GLU A 456 -2.21 13.13 -4.50
C GLU A 456 -2.67 11.73 -4.96
N PRO A 457 -3.60 11.55 -5.93
CA PRO A 457 -3.97 10.22 -6.41
C PRO A 457 -2.79 9.46 -7.01
N TYR A 458 -1.98 10.13 -7.85
CA TYR A 458 -0.77 9.56 -8.42
C TYR A 458 0.23 9.16 -7.33
N PHE A 459 0.51 10.07 -6.40
CA PHE A 459 1.45 9.82 -5.29
C PHE A 459 1.01 8.63 -4.44
N THR A 460 -0.26 8.59 -4.06
CA THR A 460 -0.83 7.53 -3.21
C THR A 460 -0.76 6.16 -3.87
N ALA A 461 -1.13 6.06 -5.14
CA ALA A 461 -1.13 4.81 -5.87
C ALA A 461 0.30 4.33 -6.17
N THR A 462 1.20 5.24 -6.56
CA THR A 462 2.58 4.94 -6.97
C THR A 462 3.43 4.43 -5.80
N ALA A 463 3.14 4.83 -4.56
CA ALA A 463 3.80 4.32 -3.36
C ALA A 463 3.68 2.80 -3.20
N SER A 464 2.66 2.17 -3.80
CA SER A 464 2.54 0.72 -3.86
C SER A 464 3.72 0.02 -4.55
N ASN A 465 4.43 0.72 -5.47
CA ASN A 465 5.61 0.21 -6.17
C ASN A 465 6.81 -0.04 -5.25
N VAL A 466 6.76 0.41 -4.00
CA VAL A 466 7.75 0.14 -2.95
C VAL A 466 7.13 -0.51 -1.72
N GLY A 467 5.89 -1.02 -1.85
CA GLY A 467 5.15 -1.66 -0.75
C GLY A 467 4.68 -0.70 0.34
N TYR A 468 4.79 0.64 0.16
CA TYR A 468 4.46 1.64 1.16
C TYR A 468 3.04 2.19 0.97
N GLY A 469 2.05 1.36 1.30
CA GLY A 469 0.65 1.55 0.90
C GLY A 469 -0.27 2.22 1.92
N TYR A 470 0.22 2.70 3.07
CA TYR A 470 -0.61 3.31 4.11
C TYR A 470 -0.28 4.80 4.30
N TRP A 471 -0.55 5.61 3.29
CA TRP A 471 -0.38 7.06 3.39
C TRP A 471 -1.54 7.74 4.13
N GLY A 472 -1.18 8.68 5.04
CA GLY A 472 -2.06 9.69 5.63
C GLY A 472 -1.70 11.08 5.09
N HIS A 473 -2.67 11.74 4.48
CA HIS A 473 -2.51 13.08 3.91
C HIS A 473 -3.14 14.14 4.82
N ASP A 474 -2.74 15.40 4.63
CA ASP A 474 -3.41 16.54 5.23
C ASP A 474 -4.65 16.91 4.41
N LEU A 475 -5.77 16.19 4.65
CA LEU A 475 -6.99 16.43 3.88
C LEU A 475 -7.51 17.86 4.11
N GLY A 476 -7.62 18.60 3.01
CA GLY A 476 -7.91 20.02 2.98
C GLY A 476 -6.68 20.89 2.64
N GLY A 477 -5.49 20.26 2.59
CA GLY A 477 -4.19 20.92 2.46
C GLY A 477 -3.69 21.52 3.78
N HIS A 478 -2.37 21.64 3.95
CA HIS A 478 -1.73 22.07 5.19
C HIS A 478 -1.57 23.59 5.28
N ALA A 479 -0.84 24.18 4.35
CA ALA A 479 -0.54 25.60 4.30
C ALA A 479 -1.17 26.26 3.07
N TYR A 480 -1.42 27.54 3.13
CA TYR A 480 -2.04 28.25 2.02
C TYR A 480 -1.05 29.14 1.28
N THR A 481 -1.31 29.31 -0.02
CA THR A 481 -0.66 30.29 -0.90
C THR A 481 -1.61 31.35 -1.42
N ASN A 482 -2.93 31.13 -1.30
CA ASN A 482 -3.97 31.99 -1.81
C ASN A 482 -5.13 32.07 -0.79
N ASP A 483 -5.41 33.29 -0.31
CA ASP A 483 -6.47 33.53 0.68
C ASP A 483 -7.88 33.11 0.21
N GLU A 484 -8.14 33.09 -1.10
CA GLU A 484 -9.44 32.66 -1.64
C GLU A 484 -9.69 31.15 -1.46
N LEU A 485 -8.64 30.34 -1.25
CA LEU A 485 -8.73 28.89 -1.12
C LEU A 485 -8.71 28.40 0.32
N VAL A 486 -8.33 29.25 1.29
CA VAL A 486 -8.10 28.86 2.70
C VAL A 486 -9.21 28.02 3.30
N ASN A 487 -10.46 28.41 3.12
CA ASN A 487 -11.65 27.68 3.56
C ASN A 487 -12.67 27.54 2.43
N ASN A 488 -12.17 27.33 1.22
CA ASN A 488 -13.07 27.13 0.08
C ASN A 488 -13.87 25.83 0.27
N PRO A 489 -15.20 25.88 0.40
CA PRO A 489 -16.00 24.70 0.72
C PRO A 489 -15.92 23.60 -0.33
N ASN A 490 -15.81 23.97 -1.63
CA ASN A 490 -15.70 23.01 -2.70
C ASN A 490 -14.32 22.30 -2.67
N LEU A 491 -13.24 23.04 -2.45
CA LEU A 491 -11.90 22.45 -2.34
C LEU A 491 -11.82 21.47 -1.15
N VAL A 492 -12.30 21.89 0.03
CA VAL A 492 -12.33 21.02 1.23
C VAL A 492 -13.16 19.76 0.96
N LEU A 493 -14.33 19.89 0.33
CA LEU A 493 -15.15 18.76 -0.06
C LEU A 493 -14.40 17.79 -0.99
N ARG A 494 -13.70 18.29 -2.03
CA ARG A 494 -12.95 17.44 -2.98
C ARG A 494 -11.80 16.71 -2.28
N TRP A 495 -11.11 17.35 -1.35
CA TRP A 495 -10.10 16.68 -0.51
C TRP A 495 -10.72 15.56 0.34
N ILE A 496 -11.86 15.81 0.98
CA ILE A 496 -12.55 14.79 1.79
C ILE A 496 -13.05 13.64 0.91
N GLN A 497 -13.63 13.92 -0.25
CA GLN A 497 -14.08 12.89 -1.20
C GLN A 497 -12.92 12.01 -1.70
N PHE A 498 -11.76 12.60 -2.01
CA PHE A 498 -10.53 11.84 -2.28
C PHE A 498 -10.14 10.99 -1.07
N GLY A 499 -10.15 11.59 0.14
CA GLY A 499 -9.79 10.91 1.38
C GLY A 499 -10.60 9.66 1.68
N VAL A 500 -11.87 9.58 1.24
CA VAL A 500 -12.70 8.36 1.40
C VAL A 500 -12.02 7.12 0.84
N PHE A 501 -11.31 7.27 -0.28
CA PHE A 501 -10.64 6.20 -1.02
C PHE A 501 -9.11 6.25 -0.87
N THR A 502 -8.62 6.78 0.26
CA THR A 502 -7.22 6.68 0.69
C THR A 502 -7.09 5.69 1.85
N PRO A 503 -5.90 5.15 2.12
CA PRO A 503 -5.73 4.22 3.23
C PRO A 503 -6.04 4.84 4.59
N ILE A 504 -5.58 6.06 4.85
CA ILE A 504 -5.79 6.79 6.11
C ILE A 504 -6.60 8.06 5.84
N PHE A 505 -7.61 8.29 6.66
CA PHE A 505 -8.57 9.37 6.48
C PHE A 505 -8.42 10.41 7.60
N ARG A 506 -7.63 11.48 7.37
CA ARG A 506 -7.22 12.47 8.37
C ARG A 506 -7.34 13.90 7.85
N THR A 507 -8.11 14.76 8.52
CA THR A 507 -8.03 16.22 8.28
C THR A 507 -6.88 16.81 9.07
N HIS A 508 -6.13 17.75 8.47
CA HIS A 508 -5.08 18.48 9.16
C HIS A 508 -4.78 19.83 8.50
N ALA A 509 -4.15 20.74 9.23
CA ALA A 509 -3.58 21.99 8.73
C ALA A 509 -2.67 22.65 9.76
N THR A 510 -1.86 23.61 9.30
CA THR A 510 -0.99 24.45 10.11
C THR A 510 -1.74 25.30 11.15
N ALA A 511 -1.00 25.92 12.07
CA ALA A 511 -1.51 26.73 13.19
C ALA A 511 -2.26 28.02 12.79
N ASP A 512 -2.27 28.40 11.51
CA ASP A 512 -2.96 29.61 11.09
C ASP A 512 -4.44 29.58 11.51
N GLY A 513 -4.82 30.53 12.36
CA GLY A 513 -6.19 30.62 12.91
C GLY A 513 -7.27 30.89 11.88
N ARG A 514 -6.91 31.31 10.65
CA ARG A 514 -7.84 31.48 9.53
C ARG A 514 -8.27 30.17 8.92
N ILE A 515 -7.47 29.09 9.07
CA ILE A 515 -7.75 27.79 8.45
C ILE A 515 -8.67 26.97 9.35
N GLU A 516 -9.83 26.55 8.83
CA GLU A 516 -10.78 25.68 9.52
C GLU A 516 -10.61 24.21 9.10
N ARG A 517 -10.63 23.26 10.06
CA ARG A 517 -10.62 21.81 9.80
C ARG A 517 -11.74 21.07 10.54
N ARG A 518 -12.55 21.79 11.31
CA ARG A 518 -13.80 21.26 11.87
C ARG A 518 -14.84 21.20 10.76
N ILE A 519 -14.96 20.02 10.14
CA ILE A 519 -15.78 19.80 8.92
C ILE A 519 -17.24 20.26 9.09
N TRP A 520 -17.78 20.28 10.32
CA TRP A 520 -19.14 20.76 10.65
C TRP A 520 -19.29 22.26 10.62
N LYS A 521 -18.23 23.00 10.41
CA LYS A 521 -18.27 24.48 10.27
C LYS A 521 -18.41 24.93 8.80
N PHE A 522 -18.32 24.00 7.85
CA PHE A 522 -18.45 24.32 6.43
C PHE A 522 -19.92 24.36 5.99
N PRO A 523 -20.31 25.26 5.07
CA PRO A 523 -21.71 25.39 4.61
C PRO A 523 -22.24 24.15 3.89
N ASN A 524 -21.35 23.34 3.27
CA ASN A 524 -21.64 22.08 2.60
C ASN A 524 -21.42 20.86 3.51
N PHE A 525 -21.47 21.04 4.81
CA PHE A 525 -21.27 19.96 5.79
C PHE A 525 -22.15 18.71 5.56
N PRO A 526 -23.43 18.81 5.19
CA PRO A 526 -24.24 17.62 4.91
C PRO A 526 -23.58 16.69 3.87
N THR A 527 -23.07 17.26 2.78
CA THR A 527 -22.35 16.49 1.73
C THR A 527 -21.01 15.91 2.24
N ILE A 528 -20.29 16.69 3.04
CA ILE A 528 -19.06 16.21 3.70
C ILE A 528 -19.38 15.02 4.63
N LEU A 529 -20.46 15.09 5.40
CA LEU A 529 -20.87 14.03 6.33
C LEU A 529 -21.23 12.73 5.60
N GLU A 530 -21.88 12.81 4.44
CA GLU A 530 -22.17 11.64 3.62
C GLU A 530 -20.88 10.98 3.11
N ALA A 531 -19.87 11.75 2.72
CA ALA A 531 -18.56 11.22 2.35
C ALA A 531 -17.88 10.51 3.55
N VAL A 532 -17.92 11.11 4.75
CA VAL A 532 -17.40 10.47 5.98
C VAL A 532 -18.14 9.17 6.26
N ARG A 533 -19.47 9.14 6.17
CA ARG A 533 -20.28 7.91 6.38
C ARG A 533 -19.97 6.83 5.36
N LEU A 534 -19.74 7.20 4.10
CA LEU A 534 -19.32 6.26 3.06
C LEU A 534 -18.00 5.56 3.45
N ARG A 535 -17.04 6.32 4.03
CA ARG A 535 -15.79 5.74 4.56
C ARG A 535 -16.06 4.65 5.60
N TYR A 536 -16.95 4.90 6.54
CA TYR A 536 -17.32 3.94 7.59
C TYR A 536 -18.10 2.74 7.05
N SER A 537 -18.94 2.97 6.05
CA SER A 537 -19.62 1.89 5.33
C SER A 537 -18.62 0.99 4.61
N LEU A 538 -17.59 1.54 3.98
CA LEU A 538 -16.53 0.81 3.28
C LEU A 538 -15.55 0.06 4.21
N PHE A 539 -15.55 0.33 5.52
CA PHE A 539 -14.56 -0.21 6.44
C PHE A 539 -14.36 -1.74 6.34
N PRO A 540 -15.40 -2.60 6.26
CA PRO A 540 -15.20 -4.04 6.14
C PRO A 540 -14.39 -4.44 4.90
N TYR A 541 -14.60 -3.74 3.78
CA TYR A 541 -13.83 -3.92 2.57
C TYR A 541 -12.39 -3.42 2.73
N ILE A 542 -12.21 -2.21 3.27
CA ILE A 542 -10.89 -1.60 3.51
C ILE A 542 -10.03 -2.52 4.39
N TYR A 543 -10.59 -3.01 5.49
CA TYR A 543 -9.86 -3.86 6.43
C TYR A 543 -9.53 -5.24 5.85
N THR A 544 -10.42 -5.78 5.02
CA THR A 544 -10.14 -7.00 4.24
C THR A 544 -8.99 -6.78 3.25
N MET A 545 -8.94 -5.64 2.56
CA MET A 545 -7.84 -5.30 1.64
C MET A 545 -6.53 -5.01 2.40
N ALA A 546 -6.60 -4.44 3.61
CA ALA A 546 -5.43 -4.29 4.48
C ALA A 546 -4.86 -5.65 4.91
N ARG A 547 -5.72 -6.63 5.25
CA ARG A 547 -5.27 -8.00 5.48
C ARG A 547 -4.64 -8.62 4.24
N LYS A 548 -5.20 -8.39 3.07
CA LYS A 548 -4.62 -8.85 1.81
C LYS A 548 -3.24 -8.23 1.55
N ALA A 549 -3.05 -6.94 1.90
CA ALA A 549 -1.73 -6.30 1.82
C ALA A 549 -0.69 -7.01 2.70
N TYR A 550 -1.04 -7.40 3.93
CA TYR A 550 -0.18 -8.21 4.78
C TYR A 550 0.14 -9.58 4.16
N ASP A 551 -0.84 -10.25 3.57
CA ASP A 551 -0.67 -11.60 3.02
C ASP A 551 0.12 -11.61 1.70
N THR A 552 -0.02 -10.57 0.87
CA THR A 552 0.45 -10.57 -0.53
C THR A 552 1.47 -9.48 -0.88
N GLY A 553 1.64 -8.47 -0.02
CA GLY A 553 2.44 -7.26 -0.33
C GLY A 553 1.72 -6.24 -1.22
N LEU A 554 0.48 -6.49 -1.64
CA LEU A 554 -0.26 -5.61 -2.54
C LEU A 554 -1.08 -4.58 -1.76
N SER A 555 -0.74 -3.31 -1.91
CA SER A 555 -1.38 -2.18 -1.23
C SER A 555 -2.86 -2.02 -1.57
N ILE A 556 -3.61 -1.27 -0.73
CA ILE A 556 -5.03 -0.97 -0.96
C ILE A 556 -5.18 -0.10 -2.21
N CYS A 557 -4.43 0.99 -2.33
CA CYS A 557 -4.40 1.84 -3.53
C CYS A 557 -3.34 1.32 -4.49
N ARG A 558 -3.73 1.05 -5.75
CA ARG A 558 -2.83 0.47 -6.75
C ARG A 558 -2.98 1.17 -8.09
N PRO A 559 -1.88 1.44 -8.81
CA PRO A 559 -1.94 1.99 -10.16
C PRO A 559 -2.66 1.03 -11.12
N LEU A 560 -3.26 1.60 -12.16
CA LEU A 560 -4.02 0.83 -13.17
C LEU A 560 -3.13 -0.17 -13.91
N TYR A 561 -1.85 0.13 -14.11
CA TYR A 561 -0.91 -0.76 -14.82
C TYR A 561 -0.59 -2.06 -14.05
N TYR A 562 -0.99 -2.22 -12.77
CA TYR A 562 -0.89 -3.52 -12.09
C TYR A 562 -1.80 -4.59 -12.70
N GLU A 563 -2.94 -4.17 -13.24
CA GLU A 563 -3.92 -5.06 -13.86
C GLU A 563 -3.87 -5.00 -15.39
N TYR A 564 -3.46 -3.85 -15.97
CA TYR A 564 -3.49 -3.60 -17.42
C TYR A 564 -2.13 -3.06 -17.92
N PRO A 565 -1.03 -3.83 -17.74
CA PRO A 565 0.32 -3.35 -18.08
C PRO A 565 0.53 -3.15 -19.58
N GLU A 566 -0.30 -3.75 -20.45
CA GLU A 566 -0.21 -3.62 -21.91
C GLU A 566 -0.96 -2.40 -22.47
N GLN A 567 -1.73 -1.69 -21.61
CA GLN A 567 -2.53 -0.53 -22.02
C GLN A 567 -1.76 0.75 -21.72
N ASP A 568 -1.51 1.60 -22.71
CA ASP A 568 -0.83 2.88 -22.49
C ASP A 568 -1.65 3.83 -21.60
N GLU A 569 -2.97 3.73 -21.66
CA GLU A 569 -3.88 4.48 -20.80
C GLU A 569 -3.66 4.20 -19.32
N ALA A 570 -3.30 2.98 -18.94
CA ALA A 570 -3.02 2.62 -17.56
C ALA A 570 -1.84 3.39 -16.94
N TYR A 571 -1.00 4.02 -17.77
CA TYR A 571 0.14 4.86 -17.37
C TYR A 571 -0.13 6.35 -17.51
N THR A 572 -1.12 6.74 -18.30
CA THR A 572 -1.43 8.15 -18.59
C THR A 572 -2.62 8.69 -17.82
N TYR A 573 -3.53 7.80 -17.36
CA TYR A 573 -4.62 8.13 -16.45
C TYR A 573 -4.19 7.91 -14.99
N ASP A 574 -3.03 8.43 -14.63
CA ASP A 574 -2.39 8.22 -13.32
C ASP A 574 -3.07 8.94 -12.15
N GLY A 575 -4.05 9.81 -12.42
CA GLY A 575 -5.01 10.32 -11.45
C GLY A 575 -6.15 9.36 -11.09
N GLU A 576 -6.18 8.16 -11.69
CA GLU A 576 -7.12 7.07 -11.42
C GLU A 576 -6.37 5.88 -10.82
N TYR A 577 -7.05 5.12 -9.97
CA TYR A 577 -6.42 3.96 -9.33
C TYR A 577 -7.44 2.93 -8.89
N PHE A 578 -6.97 1.72 -8.63
CA PHE A 578 -7.75 0.69 -7.94
C PHE A 578 -7.68 0.89 -6.44
N PHE A 579 -8.85 0.88 -5.80
CA PHE A 579 -9.01 0.80 -4.36
C PHE A 579 -9.46 -0.62 -3.99
N GLY A 580 -8.52 -1.44 -3.55
CA GLY A 580 -8.71 -2.89 -3.43
C GLY A 580 -8.81 -3.56 -4.81
N ASP A 581 -9.54 -4.68 -4.88
CA ASP A 581 -9.60 -5.51 -6.09
C ASP A 581 -10.69 -5.07 -7.08
N ASP A 582 -11.77 -4.49 -6.57
CA ASP A 582 -13.04 -4.38 -7.30
C ASP A 582 -13.56 -2.95 -7.46
N ILE A 583 -12.83 -1.95 -6.95
CA ILE A 583 -13.25 -0.55 -7.04
C ILE A 583 -12.25 0.24 -7.87
N LEU A 584 -12.70 0.80 -9.00
CA LEU A 584 -11.99 1.82 -9.77
C LEU A 584 -12.39 3.19 -9.22
N VAL A 585 -11.42 4.04 -8.91
CA VAL A 585 -11.64 5.40 -8.37
C VAL A 585 -11.02 6.43 -9.29
N ALA A 586 -11.80 7.47 -9.64
CA ALA A 586 -11.38 8.57 -10.49
C ALA A 586 -11.67 9.91 -9.81
N PRO A 587 -10.92 10.35 -8.78
CA PRO A 587 -11.24 11.49 -7.96
C PRO A 587 -11.42 12.78 -8.77
N ILE A 588 -12.40 13.60 -8.40
CA ILE A 588 -12.51 14.96 -8.92
C ILE A 588 -11.53 15.84 -8.16
N THR A 589 -10.58 16.37 -8.89
CA THR A 589 -9.50 17.22 -8.35
C THR A 589 -9.54 18.66 -8.89
N THR A 590 -10.67 19.04 -9.46
CA THR A 590 -10.88 20.36 -10.06
C THR A 590 -12.08 21.06 -9.40
N LYS A 591 -12.11 22.39 -9.53
CA LYS A 591 -13.23 23.22 -9.05
C LYS A 591 -14.50 22.92 -9.83
N SER A 592 -15.63 22.92 -9.14
CA SER A 592 -16.96 22.80 -9.78
C SER A 592 -17.27 24.01 -10.66
N GLY A 593 -17.95 23.74 -11.77
CA GLY A 593 -18.43 24.79 -12.67
C GLY A 593 -19.49 25.67 -12.00
N THR A 594 -19.82 26.80 -12.64
CA THR A 594 -20.81 27.77 -12.13
C THR A 594 -22.22 27.20 -12.04
N ASN A 595 -22.49 26.10 -12.73
CA ASN A 595 -23.75 25.34 -12.66
C ASN A 595 -23.77 24.26 -11.56
N GLY A 596 -22.74 24.19 -10.71
CA GLY A 596 -22.61 23.17 -9.66
C GLY A 596 -22.25 21.79 -10.19
N MET A 597 -21.81 21.66 -11.45
CA MET A 597 -21.41 20.42 -12.08
C MET A 597 -19.91 20.43 -12.37
N THR A 598 -19.31 19.24 -12.31
CA THR A 598 -17.91 19.03 -12.72
C THR A 598 -17.87 17.91 -13.75
N GLU A 599 -17.18 18.15 -14.87
CA GLU A 599 -16.89 17.11 -15.83
C GLU A 599 -15.61 16.38 -15.45
N LYS A 600 -15.63 15.06 -15.52
CA LYS A 600 -14.48 14.18 -15.31
C LYS A 600 -14.39 13.19 -16.45
N GLU A 601 -13.29 13.22 -17.18
CA GLU A 601 -12.95 12.14 -18.10
C GLU A 601 -12.39 10.96 -17.29
N VAL A 602 -12.91 9.77 -17.55
CA VAL A 602 -12.53 8.52 -16.91
C VAL A 602 -12.16 7.51 -17.99
N TRP A 603 -11.04 6.84 -17.81
CA TRP A 603 -10.67 5.68 -18.59
C TRP A 603 -11.16 4.41 -17.90
N PHE A 604 -12.06 3.69 -18.54
CA PHE A 604 -12.52 2.39 -18.09
C PHE A 604 -11.67 1.30 -18.76
N PRO A 605 -10.92 0.51 -17.98
CA PRO A 605 -10.15 -0.61 -18.50
C PRO A 605 -11.06 -1.72 -19.07
N GLU A 606 -10.45 -2.72 -19.72
CA GLU A 606 -11.17 -3.91 -20.18
C GLU A 606 -12.02 -4.53 -19.07
N GLY A 607 -13.26 -4.90 -19.39
CA GLY A 607 -14.25 -5.39 -18.46
C GLY A 607 -15.51 -4.53 -18.41
N GLN A 608 -16.36 -4.80 -17.45
CA GLN A 608 -17.59 -4.02 -17.21
C GLN A 608 -17.58 -3.37 -15.83
N TRP A 609 -17.98 -2.12 -15.78
CA TRP A 609 -17.88 -1.26 -14.61
C TRP A 609 -19.24 -0.67 -14.27
N TRP A 610 -19.73 -0.93 -13.08
CA TRP A 610 -20.97 -0.38 -12.57
C TRP A 610 -20.72 1.00 -11.97
N SER A 611 -21.31 2.03 -12.55
CA SER A 611 -21.33 3.38 -11.96
C SER A 611 -22.33 3.41 -10.81
N VAL A 612 -21.83 3.71 -9.62
CA VAL A 612 -22.67 3.77 -8.41
C VAL A 612 -23.63 4.96 -8.46
N ASP A 613 -23.20 6.07 -9.07
CA ASP A 613 -23.97 7.30 -9.14
C ASP A 613 -24.98 7.32 -10.28
N THR A 614 -24.59 6.86 -11.48
CA THR A 614 -25.46 6.93 -12.66
C THR A 614 -26.29 5.65 -12.88
N HIS A 615 -26.01 4.59 -12.10
CA HIS A 615 -26.66 3.28 -12.22
C HIS A 615 -26.58 2.68 -13.65
N GLU A 616 -25.43 2.90 -14.29
CA GLU A 616 -25.11 2.43 -15.62
C GLU A 616 -23.96 1.40 -15.57
N LEU A 617 -24.07 0.36 -16.38
CA LEU A 617 -23.00 -0.59 -16.63
C LEU A 617 -22.20 -0.11 -17.85
N ILE A 618 -20.92 0.23 -17.63
CA ILE A 618 -20.02 0.80 -18.64
C ILE A 618 -19.09 -0.28 -19.15
N GLN A 619 -19.09 -0.49 -20.48
CA GLN A 619 -18.20 -1.44 -21.14
C GLN A 619 -16.85 -0.78 -21.46
N GLY A 620 -15.76 -1.27 -20.88
CA GLY A 620 -14.39 -0.95 -21.28
C GLY A 620 -13.80 -1.95 -22.31
N PRO A 621 -12.65 -1.60 -22.92
CA PRO A 621 -11.91 -0.36 -22.71
C PRO A 621 -12.55 0.84 -23.42
N CYS A 622 -12.74 1.92 -22.71
CA CYS A 622 -13.27 3.16 -23.29
C CYS A 622 -12.93 4.38 -22.44
N LYS A 623 -13.03 5.57 -23.04
CA LYS A 623 -12.94 6.85 -22.35
C LYS A 623 -14.32 7.49 -22.33
N ARG A 624 -14.74 7.98 -21.17
CA ARG A 624 -16.05 8.63 -20.99
C ARG A 624 -15.87 9.92 -20.18
N THR A 625 -16.36 11.02 -20.70
CA THR A 625 -16.57 12.22 -19.90
C THR A 625 -17.95 12.16 -19.26
N LEU A 626 -17.96 12.18 -17.93
CA LEU A 626 -19.16 12.10 -17.11
C LEU A 626 -19.29 13.36 -16.28
N SER A 627 -20.53 13.79 -16.05
CA SER A 627 -20.84 15.01 -15.26
C SER A 627 -21.30 14.62 -13.87
N TYR A 628 -20.76 15.27 -12.85
CA TYR A 628 -21.01 14.98 -11.45
C TYR A 628 -21.44 16.23 -10.68
N THR A 629 -22.40 16.10 -9.79
CA THR A 629 -22.69 17.11 -8.76
C THR A 629 -21.67 17.07 -7.62
N ASP A 630 -21.73 18.00 -6.70
CA ASP A 630 -20.84 18.02 -5.54
C ASP A 630 -21.08 16.84 -4.58
N GLU A 631 -22.28 16.25 -4.57
CA GLU A 631 -22.63 15.09 -3.76
C GLU A 631 -22.04 13.77 -4.28
N GLN A 632 -21.63 13.73 -5.54
CA GLN A 632 -21.22 12.52 -6.22
C GLN A 632 -19.69 12.35 -6.20
N ILE A 633 -19.25 11.11 -6.04
CA ILE A 633 -17.84 10.71 -6.07
C ILE A 633 -17.66 9.69 -7.17
N PRO A 634 -16.79 9.93 -8.19
CA PRO A 634 -16.56 8.97 -9.26
C PRO A 634 -15.84 7.72 -8.76
N TYR A 635 -16.60 6.66 -8.48
CA TYR A 635 -16.06 5.32 -8.23
C TYR A 635 -16.99 4.27 -8.84
N PHE A 636 -16.40 3.16 -9.24
CA PHE A 636 -17.07 2.15 -10.06
C PHE A 636 -16.74 0.77 -9.53
N PHE A 637 -17.76 -0.08 -9.44
CA PHE A 637 -17.59 -1.47 -9.08
C PHE A 637 -17.37 -2.33 -10.31
N ARG A 638 -16.41 -3.24 -10.25
CA ARG A 638 -16.25 -4.26 -11.29
C ARG A 638 -17.49 -5.14 -11.34
N GLN A 639 -17.94 -5.52 -12.53
CA GLN A 639 -18.99 -6.53 -12.66
C GLN A 639 -18.51 -7.86 -12.06
N GLY A 640 -19.36 -8.50 -11.28
CA GLY A 640 -18.99 -9.68 -10.48
C GLY A 640 -18.58 -9.36 -9.03
N ALA A 641 -18.31 -8.11 -8.69
CA ALA A 641 -17.90 -7.71 -7.34
C ALA A 641 -18.97 -8.01 -6.28
N ILE A 642 -18.50 -8.38 -5.08
CA ILE A 642 -19.30 -8.49 -3.86
C ILE A 642 -18.56 -7.72 -2.76
N ILE A 643 -19.04 -6.53 -2.43
CA ILE A 643 -18.36 -5.59 -1.55
C ILE A 643 -19.13 -5.46 -0.24
N PRO A 644 -18.55 -5.92 0.90
CA PRO A 644 -19.20 -5.81 2.19
C PRO A 644 -19.16 -4.36 2.72
N TYR A 645 -20.30 -3.87 3.20
CA TYR A 645 -20.46 -2.56 3.83
C TYR A 645 -21.03 -2.71 5.24
N ASN A 646 -20.59 -1.84 6.15
CA ASN A 646 -21.28 -1.60 7.40
C ASN A 646 -22.59 -0.82 7.17
N PRO A 647 -23.57 -0.95 8.05
CA PRO A 647 -24.69 -0.01 8.12
C PRO A 647 -24.22 1.42 8.41
N GLU A 648 -24.96 2.40 7.91
CA GLU A 648 -24.66 3.84 8.10
C GLU A 648 -24.77 4.32 9.58
N THR A 649 -25.24 3.45 10.46
CA THR A 649 -25.36 3.74 11.91
C THR A 649 -24.06 3.53 12.67
N VAL A 650 -23.04 2.95 12.05
CA VAL A 650 -21.71 2.72 12.66
C VAL A 650 -21.02 4.06 12.86
N MET A 651 -20.59 4.32 14.09
CA MET A 651 -19.97 5.58 14.50
C MET A 651 -18.48 5.45 14.83
N ASN A 652 -17.96 4.20 14.92
CA ASN A 652 -16.58 3.89 15.19
C ASN A 652 -16.21 2.60 14.45
N VAL A 653 -15.05 2.54 13.80
CA VAL A 653 -14.66 1.36 13.01
C VAL A 653 -14.34 0.12 13.86
N THR A 654 -14.18 0.28 15.17
CA THR A 654 -14.03 -0.85 16.08
C THR A 654 -15.34 -1.59 16.36
N GLU A 655 -16.50 -0.99 16.00
CA GLU A 655 -17.80 -1.66 16.07
C GLU A 655 -17.87 -2.83 15.09
N ARG A 656 -18.47 -3.93 15.52
CA ARG A 656 -18.73 -5.12 14.69
C ARG A 656 -20.25 -5.34 14.64
N PRO A 657 -20.97 -4.72 13.68
CA PRO A 657 -22.41 -4.81 13.63
C PRO A 657 -22.88 -6.25 13.32
N ASP A 658 -24.01 -6.61 13.88
CA ASP A 658 -24.71 -7.87 13.61
C ASP A 658 -25.60 -7.82 12.34
N ARG A 659 -25.61 -6.71 11.66
CA ARG A 659 -26.18 -6.52 10.32
C ARG A 659 -25.08 -6.04 9.36
N MET A 660 -25.04 -6.59 8.15
CA MET A 660 -24.10 -6.21 7.10
C MET A 660 -24.82 -6.01 5.78
N ILE A 661 -24.32 -5.12 4.96
CA ILE A 661 -24.80 -4.89 3.60
C ILE A 661 -23.79 -5.51 2.63
N LEU A 662 -24.27 -6.26 1.65
CA LEU A 662 -23.45 -6.78 0.56
C LEU A 662 -23.87 -6.09 -0.73
N ASN A 663 -23.00 -5.25 -1.28
CA ASN A 663 -23.20 -4.62 -2.58
C ASN A 663 -22.67 -5.58 -3.65
N VAL A 664 -23.55 -6.05 -4.52
CA VAL A 664 -23.27 -7.08 -5.49
C VAL A 664 -23.56 -6.52 -6.90
N VAL A 665 -22.62 -6.62 -7.82
CA VAL A 665 -22.85 -6.27 -9.23
C VAL A 665 -23.11 -7.52 -10.03
N SER A 666 -24.36 -7.71 -10.43
CA SER A 666 -24.82 -8.89 -11.16
C SER A 666 -24.34 -8.92 -12.61
N GLY A 667 -24.47 -10.09 -13.26
CA GLY A 667 -24.16 -10.31 -14.66
C GLY A 667 -22.82 -10.99 -14.94
N ALA A 668 -22.04 -11.31 -13.91
CA ALA A 668 -20.85 -12.16 -13.99
C ALA A 668 -20.74 -13.04 -12.74
N ASN A 669 -19.99 -14.13 -12.84
CA ASN A 669 -19.58 -14.87 -11.66
C ASN A 669 -18.54 -14.04 -10.89
N GLY A 670 -18.53 -14.16 -9.57
CA GLY A 670 -17.60 -13.40 -8.74
C GLY A 670 -17.52 -13.90 -7.30
N GLU A 671 -16.52 -13.40 -6.62
CA GLU A 671 -16.23 -13.76 -5.24
C GLU A 671 -15.94 -12.48 -4.44
N GLY A 672 -16.15 -12.57 -3.13
CA GLY A 672 -15.81 -11.52 -2.17
C GLY A 672 -15.40 -12.15 -0.85
N THR A 673 -14.80 -11.37 0.02
CA THR A 673 -14.33 -11.84 1.33
C THR A 673 -14.57 -10.78 2.38
N LEU A 674 -14.91 -11.21 3.57
CA LEU A 674 -14.91 -10.44 4.79
C LEU A 674 -13.86 -11.02 5.74
N TYR A 675 -12.87 -10.22 6.10
CA TYR A 675 -11.90 -10.52 7.15
C TYR A 675 -12.29 -9.80 8.43
N GLU A 676 -12.22 -10.47 9.56
CA GLU A 676 -12.46 -9.92 10.90
C GLU A 676 -11.45 -10.48 11.90
N ASP A 677 -10.96 -9.62 12.78
CA ASP A 677 -10.13 -9.95 13.94
C ASP A 677 -10.52 -9.09 15.14
N ASP A 678 -9.74 -9.15 16.21
CA ASP A 678 -9.99 -8.36 17.43
C ASP A 678 -9.49 -6.90 17.33
N GLY A 679 -9.09 -6.43 16.15
CA GLY A 679 -8.77 -5.03 15.83
C GLY A 679 -7.39 -4.59 16.26
N ASP A 680 -7.09 -4.62 17.54
CA ASP A 680 -5.81 -4.13 18.09
C ASP A 680 -4.92 -5.28 18.65
N ASN A 681 -5.40 -6.51 18.60
CA ASN A 681 -4.64 -7.66 19.08
C ASN A 681 -3.47 -7.97 18.13
N PRO A 682 -2.23 -8.15 18.62
CA PRO A 682 -1.06 -8.45 17.80
C PRO A 682 -1.11 -9.82 17.11
N ASP A 683 -1.94 -10.76 17.59
CA ASP A 683 -2.03 -12.12 17.04
C ASP A 683 -2.83 -12.24 15.73
N TYR A 684 -3.06 -11.15 15.03
CA TYR A 684 -3.88 -11.10 13.79
C TYR A 684 -3.42 -12.07 12.69
N ALA A 685 -2.17 -12.52 12.72
CA ALA A 685 -1.66 -13.50 11.76
C ALA A 685 -2.34 -14.87 11.91
N SER A 686 -2.75 -15.23 13.13
CA SER A 686 -3.32 -16.53 13.47
C SER A 686 -4.74 -16.48 14.06
N LYS A 687 -5.11 -15.37 14.72
CA LYS A 687 -6.42 -15.18 15.38
C LYS A 687 -7.32 -14.28 14.53
N TYR A 688 -8.03 -14.86 13.60
CA TYR A 688 -8.96 -14.14 12.72
C TYR A 688 -10.11 -15.03 12.26
N ALA A 689 -11.11 -14.42 11.68
CA ALA A 689 -12.23 -15.08 11.03
C ALA A 689 -12.41 -14.58 9.60
N VAL A 690 -12.90 -15.46 8.72
CA VAL A 690 -13.18 -15.16 7.32
C VAL A 690 -14.56 -15.69 6.94
N ILE A 691 -15.34 -14.87 6.24
CA ILE A 691 -16.55 -15.26 5.52
C ILE A 691 -16.31 -14.98 4.04
N ASN A 692 -16.49 -16.00 3.19
CA ASN A 692 -16.40 -15.84 1.75
C ASN A 692 -17.79 -15.66 1.14
N PHE A 693 -17.87 -14.84 0.14
CA PHE A 693 -19.04 -14.58 -0.67
C PHE A 693 -18.81 -15.08 -2.09
N ALA A 694 -19.85 -15.60 -2.72
CA ALA A 694 -19.79 -15.95 -4.14
C ALA A 694 -21.11 -15.61 -4.84
N GLN A 695 -21.02 -15.25 -6.10
CA GLN A 695 -22.17 -15.12 -6.98
C GLN A 695 -21.99 -15.92 -8.27
N ALA A 696 -23.08 -16.46 -8.74
CA ALA A 696 -23.18 -17.08 -10.05
C ALA A 696 -24.51 -16.66 -10.72
N CYS A 697 -24.42 -16.34 -12.00
CA CYS A 697 -25.55 -15.94 -12.82
C CYS A 697 -25.78 -16.96 -13.93
N GLU A 698 -26.99 -17.52 -14.01
CA GLU A 698 -27.36 -18.50 -15.04
C GLU A 698 -28.76 -18.19 -15.58
N GLY A 699 -28.84 -17.72 -16.80
CA GLY A 699 -30.08 -17.31 -17.42
C GLY A 699 -30.82 -16.25 -16.59
N GLN A 700 -32.05 -16.55 -16.20
CA GLN A 700 -32.87 -15.65 -15.34
C GLN A 700 -32.63 -15.86 -13.84
N THR A 701 -31.58 -16.58 -13.44
CA THR A 701 -31.36 -16.92 -12.03
C THR A 701 -30.03 -16.38 -11.57
N GLY A 702 -30.06 -15.59 -10.49
CA GLY A 702 -28.92 -15.22 -9.68
C GLY A 702 -28.82 -16.11 -8.44
N ARG A 703 -27.65 -16.67 -8.20
CA ARG A 703 -27.33 -17.45 -6.99
C ARG A 703 -26.20 -16.72 -6.22
N TYR A 704 -26.47 -16.43 -4.96
CA TYR A 704 -25.54 -15.75 -4.06
C TYR A 704 -25.30 -16.59 -2.84
N VAL A 705 -24.05 -16.83 -2.49
CA VAL A 705 -23.66 -17.69 -1.36
C VAL A 705 -22.89 -16.86 -0.36
N ILE A 706 -23.31 -16.93 0.91
CA ILE A 706 -22.59 -16.46 2.08
C ILE A 706 -22.09 -17.70 2.80
N SER A 707 -20.78 -17.95 2.77
CA SER A 707 -20.22 -19.15 3.40
C SER A 707 -20.31 -19.10 4.92
N SER A 708 -20.28 -20.26 5.55
CA SER A 708 -20.03 -20.36 6.99
C SER A 708 -18.68 -19.75 7.34
N ARG A 709 -18.65 -19.05 8.47
CA ARG A 709 -17.45 -18.42 9.00
C ARG A 709 -16.38 -19.45 9.33
N LYS A 710 -15.17 -19.23 8.86
CA LYS A 710 -13.97 -19.97 9.25
C LYS A 710 -13.18 -19.16 10.26
N GLY A 711 -12.65 -19.81 11.29
CA GLY A 711 -11.96 -19.15 12.40
C GLY A 711 -12.93 -18.54 13.45
N THR A 712 -12.36 -18.05 14.53
CA THR A 712 -13.10 -17.44 15.64
C THR A 712 -12.33 -16.23 16.17
N VAL A 713 -13.06 -15.14 16.44
CA VAL A 713 -12.56 -13.93 17.10
C VAL A 713 -13.61 -13.40 18.07
N GLY A 714 -13.16 -12.81 19.17
CA GLY A 714 -14.04 -12.38 20.24
C GLY A 714 -15.00 -11.26 19.83
N ARG A 715 -14.55 -10.32 19.01
CA ARG A 715 -15.36 -9.17 18.55
C ARG A 715 -16.36 -9.51 17.43
N ALA A 716 -16.14 -10.54 16.62
CA ALA A 716 -17.03 -10.85 15.51
C ALA A 716 -18.37 -11.43 16.01
N PRO A 717 -19.53 -10.91 15.53
CA PRO A 717 -20.84 -11.43 15.94
C PRO A 717 -21.02 -12.91 15.63
N VAL A 718 -21.53 -13.68 16.56
CA VAL A 718 -21.85 -15.12 16.38
C VAL A 718 -22.99 -15.30 15.38
N ASN A 719 -23.95 -14.38 15.42
CA ASN A 719 -25.10 -14.33 14.51
C ASN A 719 -25.10 -13.02 13.75
N ARG A 720 -25.58 -13.05 12.51
CA ARG A 720 -25.65 -11.86 11.65
C ARG A 720 -26.84 -11.95 10.69
N SER A 721 -27.41 -10.82 10.36
CA SER A 721 -28.29 -10.61 9.21
C SER A 721 -27.54 -9.94 8.06
N TYR A 722 -28.03 -10.15 6.84
CA TYR A 722 -27.45 -9.46 5.68
C TYR A 722 -28.55 -8.82 4.83
N GLN A 723 -28.21 -7.68 4.24
CA GLN A 723 -28.97 -7.08 3.16
C GLN A 723 -28.14 -7.19 1.89
N LEU A 724 -28.60 -7.96 0.92
CA LEU A 724 -27.98 -8.00 -0.41
C LEU A 724 -28.60 -6.88 -1.27
N ARG A 725 -27.77 -5.96 -1.73
CA ARG A 725 -28.10 -4.93 -2.73
C ARG A 725 -27.50 -5.37 -4.04
N ILE A 726 -28.33 -5.94 -4.91
CA ILE A 726 -27.90 -6.57 -6.16
C ILE A 726 -28.18 -5.59 -7.29
N PHE A 727 -27.14 -4.97 -7.81
CA PHE A 727 -27.19 -3.98 -8.88
C PHE A 727 -27.18 -4.66 -10.25
N ASN A 728 -27.57 -3.89 -11.28
CA ASN A 728 -27.65 -4.33 -12.68
C ASN A 728 -28.59 -5.52 -12.83
N THR A 729 -29.78 -5.47 -12.22
CA THR A 729 -30.77 -6.55 -12.31
C THR A 729 -32.04 -6.09 -13.01
N PRO A 730 -32.72 -7.02 -13.76
CA PRO A 730 -34.09 -6.86 -14.16
C PRO A 730 -35.05 -6.99 -12.97
N THR A 731 -36.36 -6.87 -13.20
CA THR A 731 -37.38 -7.04 -12.17
C THR A 731 -37.35 -8.44 -11.56
N PRO A 732 -37.20 -8.58 -10.25
CA PRO A 732 -37.24 -9.89 -9.59
C PRO A 732 -38.65 -10.48 -9.57
N LEU A 733 -38.77 -11.76 -9.80
CA LEU A 733 -40.01 -12.53 -9.73
C LEU A 733 -40.15 -13.26 -8.39
N SER A 734 -39.04 -13.73 -7.81
CA SER A 734 -39.02 -14.37 -6.50
C SER A 734 -37.62 -14.35 -5.91
N ALA A 735 -37.56 -14.37 -4.58
CA ALA A 735 -36.29 -14.57 -3.83
C ALA A 735 -36.48 -15.62 -2.75
N THR A 736 -35.46 -16.45 -2.54
CA THR A 736 -35.41 -17.44 -1.47
C THR A 736 -34.08 -17.40 -0.72
N VAL A 737 -34.09 -17.72 0.56
CA VAL A 737 -32.88 -17.97 1.39
C VAL A 737 -32.96 -19.40 1.90
N ASN A 738 -31.98 -20.23 1.54
CA ASN A 738 -31.96 -21.69 1.86
C ASN A 738 -33.27 -22.40 1.50
N GLY A 739 -33.85 -22.02 0.37
CA GLY A 739 -35.11 -22.59 -0.15
C GLY A 739 -36.40 -22.05 0.48
N GLN A 740 -36.32 -21.20 1.50
CA GLN A 740 -37.46 -20.50 2.10
C GLN A 740 -37.68 -19.15 1.42
N SER A 741 -38.95 -18.73 1.22
CA SER A 741 -39.29 -17.43 0.66
C SER A 741 -38.65 -16.29 1.46
N ALA A 742 -38.04 -15.33 0.79
CA ALA A 742 -37.37 -14.20 1.40
C ALA A 742 -38.07 -12.87 1.07
N THR A 743 -37.96 -11.90 1.95
CA THR A 743 -38.39 -10.51 1.69
C THR A 743 -37.43 -9.89 0.70
N TYR A 744 -38.00 -9.30 -0.36
CA TYR A 744 -37.23 -8.55 -1.34
C TYR A 744 -38.00 -7.32 -1.84
N SER A 745 -37.27 -6.37 -2.40
CA SER A 745 -37.77 -5.19 -3.08
C SER A 745 -36.97 -4.88 -4.34
N TYR A 746 -37.51 -4.04 -5.21
CA TYR A 746 -36.82 -3.63 -6.45
C TYR A 746 -36.95 -2.13 -6.67
N ASP A 747 -35.82 -1.47 -6.92
CA ASP A 747 -35.76 -0.09 -7.37
C ASP A 747 -35.41 -0.05 -8.86
N PRO A 748 -36.36 0.27 -9.76
CA PRO A 748 -36.12 0.27 -11.20
C PRO A 748 -35.17 1.40 -11.64
N ASN A 749 -35.12 2.52 -10.91
CA ASN A 749 -34.22 3.63 -11.24
C ASN A 749 -32.77 3.28 -10.96
N LYS A 750 -32.53 2.50 -9.90
CA LYS A 750 -31.21 2.01 -9.52
C LYS A 750 -30.91 0.64 -10.12
N LYS A 751 -31.84 0.02 -10.84
CA LYS A 751 -31.75 -1.37 -11.30
C LYS A 751 -31.25 -2.30 -10.18
N CYS A 752 -31.77 -2.10 -8.97
CA CYS A 752 -31.29 -2.73 -7.75
C CYS A 752 -32.37 -3.62 -7.13
N THR A 753 -32.07 -4.90 -7.02
CA THR A 753 -32.84 -5.84 -6.21
C THR A 753 -32.24 -5.90 -4.82
N THR A 754 -33.06 -5.64 -3.79
CA THR A 754 -32.66 -5.78 -2.38
C THR A 754 -33.29 -7.04 -1.82
N VAL A 755 -32.50 -7.92 -1.18
CA VAL A 755 -32.97 -9.16 -0.54
C VAL A 755 -32.51 -9.15 0.93
N GLU A 756 -33.46 -9.37 1.87
CA GLU A 756 -33.16 -9.49 3.28
C GLU A 756 -32.83 -10.97 3.63
N VAL A 757 -31.64 -11.19 4.16
CA VAL A 757 -31.20 -12.48 4.72
C VAL A 757 -31.41 -12.45 6.23
N PRO A 758 -32.30 -13.31 6.78
CA PRO A 758 -32.66 -13.26 8.19
C PRO A 758 -31.47 -13.40 9.13
N TYR A 759 -31.61 -12.81 10.33
CA TYR A 759 -30.67 -13.00 11.43
C TYR A 759 -30.50 -14.48 11.78
N GLY A 760 -29.27 -14.93 11.94
CA GLY A 760 -28.96 -16.31 12.27
C GLY A 760 -27.45 -16.57 12.33
N SER A 761 -27.09 -17.81 12.65
CA SER A 761 -25.71 -18.21 12.91
C SER A 761 -24.77 -17.97 11.72
N CYS A 762 -23.60 -17.40 12.00
CA CYS A 762 -22.52 -17.26 11.02
C CYS A 762 -21.79 -18.59 10.72
N SER A 763 -22.07 -19.67 11.46
CA SER A 763 -21.47 -20.99 11.22
C SER A 763 -22.23 -21.84 10.20
N VAL A 764 -23.26 -21.28 9.56
CA VAL A 764 -24.10 -21.97 8.56
C VAL A 764 -24.05 -21.23 7.24
N ASP A 765 -23.85 -21.96 6.13
CA ASP A 765 -23.93 -21.40 4.79
C ASP A 765 -25.34 -20.88 4.48
N ARG A 766 -25.41 -19.78 3.79
CA ARG A 766 -26.68 -19.19 3.31
C ARG A 766 -26.62 -19.04 1.82
N THR A 767 -27.60 -19.66 1.14
CA THR A 767 -27.77 -19.54 -0.30
C THR A 767 -29.00 -18.71 -0.60
N VAL A 768 -28.80 -17.57 -1.26
CA VAL A 768 -29.86 -16.71 -1.79
C VAL A 768 -30.03 -17.02 -3.26
N ILE A 769 -31.27 -17.29 -3.69
CA ILE A 769 -31.62 -17.50 -5.08
C ILE A 769 -32.67 -16.47 -5.45
N VAL A 770 -32.41 -15.69 -6.51
CA VAL A 770 -33.35 -14.72 -7.08
C VAL A 770 -33.65 -15.11 -8.52
N LYS A 771 -34.94 -15.19 -8.86
CA LYS A 771 -35.40 -15.36 -10.22
C LYS A 771 -35.87 -14.02 -10.79
N TYR A 772 -35.52 -13.71 -12.00
CA TYR A 772 -35.77 -12.43 -12.65
C TYR A 772 -36.70 -12.59 -13.87
N SER A 773 -37.31 -11.49 -14.29
CA SER A 773 -38.21 -11.46 -15.47
C SER A 773 -37.47 -11.65 -16.80
N GLU A 774 -36.17 -11.32 -16.83
CA GLU A 774 -35.31 -11.39 -18.01
C GLU A 774 -33.99 -12.06 -17.66
N THR A 775 -33.26 -12.50 -18.70
CA THR A 775 -31.92 -13.05 -18.52
C THR A 775 -31.00 -12.01 -17.91
N LEU A 776 -30.34 -12.37 -16.82
CA LEU A 776 -29.22 -11.60 -16.29
C LEU A 776 -28.18 -11.52 -17.40
N SER A 777 -27.78 -10.31 -17.79
CA SER A 777 -26.82 -10.09 -18.85
C SER A 777 -25.50 -10.83 -18.52
N THR A 778 -25.41 -12.06 -18.96
CA THR A 778 -24.16 -12.82 -19.08
C THR A 778 -23.51 -12.58 -20.44
N ASP A 779 -24.02 -11.64 -21.21
CA ASP A 779 -23.46 -11.23 -22.49
C ASP A 779 -22.24 -10.32 -22.35
N ILE A 780 -21.37 -10.80 -21.62
CA ILE A 780 -20.07 -11.30 -21.97
C ILE A 780 -20.01 -12.60 -21.16
N VAL A 781 -20.20 -13.67 -21.80
CA VAL A 781 -19.06 -14.54 -21.87
C VAL A 781 -17.82 -13.67 -21.55
N SER A 782 -17.20 -13.77 -20.32
CA SER A 782 -15.79 -14.00 -20.36
C SER A 782 -15.68 -15.21 -21.31
N ALA A 783 -15.73 -14.95 -22.61
CA ALA A 783 -14.80 -15.59 -23.46
C ALA A 783 -13.54 -15.40 -22.63
N LYS A 784 -13.11 -16.42 -21.88
CA LYS A 784 -11.70 -16.66 -21.57
C LYS A 784 -11.07 -16.21 -22.84
N ALA A 785 -10.52 -14.95 -22.79
CA ALA A 785 -10.14 -14.25 -24.01
C ALA A 785 -9.35 -15.29 -24.74
N ASP A 786 -9.90 -15.79 -25.85
CA ASP A 786 -9.40 -17.02 -26.47
C ASP A 786 -7.91 -16.79 -26.49
N LYS A 787 -7.16 -17.46 -25.60
CA LYS A 787 -5.77 -17.13 -25.38
C LYS A 787 -5.05 -17.51 -26.65
N MET A 788 -4.99 -16.55 -27.56
CA MET A 788 -4.18 -16.74 -28.74
C MET A 788 -2.71 -16.58 -28.33
N LYS A 789 -1.95 -17.64 -28.52
CA LYS A 789 -0.51 -17.60 -28.40
C LYS A 789 0.08 -17.40 -29.79
N ILE A 790 0.73 -16.24 -30.03
CA ILE A 790 1.48 -15.96 -31.26
C ILE A 790 2.98 -16.03 -30.91
N VAL A 791 3.73 -16.90 -31.55
CA VAL A 791 5.17 -17.09 -31.32
C VAL A 791 5.91 -17.08 -32.65
N TYR A 792 6.94 -16.23 -32.74
CA TYR A 792 7.92 -16.33 -33.81
C TYR A 792 9.08 -17.22 -33.35
N GLU A 793 9.26 -18.35 -34.02
CA GLU A 793 10.38 -19.28 -33.77
C GLU A 793 11.59 -18.90 -34.63
N ARG A 794 12.61 -18.36 -34.02
CA ARG A 794 13.80 -17.85 -34.71
C ARG A 794 14.55 -18.92 -35.50
N ASN A 795 14.70 -20.13 -34.93
CA ASN A 795 15.47 -21.21 -35.54
C ASN A 795 14.79 -21.77 -36.81
N SER A 796 13.47 -21.88 -36.78
CA SER A 796 12.69 -22.36 -37.92
C SER A 796 12.21 -21.25 -38.84
N LYS A 797 12.39 -19.97 -38.45
CA LYS A 797 11.87 -18.76 -39.13
C LYS A 797 10.35 -18.82 -39.39
N LYS A 798 9.61 -19.43 -38.47
CA LYS A 798 8.16 -19.63 -38.59
C LYS A 798 7.41 -18.81 -37.56
N LEU A 799 6.29 -18.19 -37.97
CA LEU A 799 5.32 -17.57 -37.09
C LEU A 799 4.20 -18.61 -36.84
N LYS A 800 3.99 -18.96 -35.59
CA LYS A 800 2.96 -19.89 -35.15
C LYS A 800 1.90 -19.15 -34.34
N GLY A 801 0.63 -19.43 -34.65
CA GLY A 801 -0.51 -18.99 -33.84
C GLY A 801 -1.28 -20.20 -33.37
N SER A 802 -1.71 -20.23 -32.10
CA SER A 802 -2.59 -21.28 -31.58
C SER A 802 -3.73 -20.67 -30.78
N PHE A 803 -4.88 -21.29 -30.81
CA PHE A 803 -6.10 -20.89 -30.13
C PHE A 803 -6.57 -22.01 -29.21
N ASP A 804 -7.24 -21.65 -28.12
CA ASP A 804 -7.80 -22.63 -27.19
C ASP A 804 -8.95 -23.44 -27.76
N ARG A 805 -9.54 -22.97 -28.88
CA ARG A 805 -10.59 -23.65 -29.61
C ARG A 805 -10.48 -23.39 -31.11
N THR A 806 -11.14 -24.26 -31.91
CA THR A 806 -11.22 -24.12 -33.39
C THR A 806 -11.91 -22.81 -33.76
N LYS A 807 -11.26 -22.02 -34.64
CA LYS A 807 -11.78 -20.78 -35.21
C LYS A 807 -12.34 -21.04 -36.62
N LYS A 808 -13.54 -20.53 -36.91
CA LYS A 808 -14.19 -20.68 -38.25
C LYS A 808 -13.38 -19.98 -39.32
N LYS A 809 -12.86 -18.81 -39.03
CA LYS A 809 -12.05 -18.00 -39.95
C LYS A 809 -10.93 -17.27 -39.22
N VAL A 810 -9.71 -17.41 -39.71
CA VAL A 810 -8.52 -16.70 -39.18
C VAL A 810 -7.85 -15.96 -40.33
N ALA A 811 -7.76 -14.65 -40.27
CA ALA A 811 -7.02 -13.84 -41.23
C ALA A 811 -5.73 -13.35 -40.59
N LEU A 812 -4.58 -13.65 -41.18
CA LEU A 812 -3.26 -13.17 -40.78
C LEU A 812 -2.80 -12.09 -41.76
N GLU A 813 -2.32 -10.99 -41.22
CA GLU A 813 -1.66 -9.93 -41.99
C GLU A 813 -0.33 -9.61 -41.31
N ILE A 814 0.77 -9.59 -42.04
CA ILE A 814 2.10 -9.18 -41.54
C ILE A 814 2.52 -7.90 -42.27
N SER A 815 2.82 -6.88 -41.52
CA SER A 815 3.32 -5.59 -42.02
C SER A 815 4.75 -5.34 -41.56
N ASN A 816 5.54 -4.64 -42.38
CA ASN A 816 6.87 -4.20 -41.99
C ASN A 816 6.82 -2.93 -41.10
N SER A 817 7.98 -2.44 -40.64
CA SER A 817 8.10 -1.26 -39.78
C SER A 817 7.56 0.04 -40.40
N MET A 818 7.39 0.10 -41.71
CA MET A 818 6.78 1.22 -42.45
C MET A 818 5.26 1.06 -42.66
N GLY A 819 4.64 0.03 -42.05
CA GLY A 819 3.20 -0.25 -42.17
C GLY A 819 2.79 -0.91 -43.50
N LYS A 820 3.74 -1.24 -44.37
CA LYS A 820 3.44 -1.94 -45.65
C LYS A 820 3.20 -3.41 -45.39
N THR A 821 2.03 -3.93 -45.80
CA THR A 821 1.72 -5.37 -45.73
C THR A 821 2.65 -6.16 -46.64
N VAL A 822 3.31 -7.17 -46.06
CA VAL A 822 4.27 -8.06 -46.77
C VAL A 822 3.79 -9.48 -46.88
N LEU A 823 2.77 -9.86 -46.08
CA LEU A 823 2.13 -11.20 -46.18
C LEU A 823 0.68 -11.10 -45.71
N ARG A 824 -0.21 -11.76 -46.44
CA ARG A 824 -1.60 -12.02 -46.01
C ARG A 824 -1.95 -13.47 -46.25
N ASN A 825 -2.61 -14.07 -45.25
CA ASN A 825 -3.13 -15.42 -45.39
C ASN A 825 -4.47 -15.59 -44.63
N THR A 826 -5.25 -16.58 -45.00
CA THR A 826 -6.53 -16.88 -44.36
C THR A 826 -6.68 -18.38 -44.16
N TYR A 827 -7.10 -18.79 -42.99
CA TYR A 827 -7.32 -20.17 -42.59
C TYR A 827 -8.79 -20.35 -42.19
N SER A 828 -9.33 -21.53 -42.42
CA SER A 828 -10.71 -21.86 -42.07
C SER A 828 -10.73 -23.11 -41.21
N ASN A 829 -11.57 -23.11 -40.17
CA ASN A 829 -11.74 -24.21 -39.21
C ASN A 829 -10.43 -24.73 -38.59
N VAL A 830 -9.60 -23.81 -38.08
CA VAL A 830 -8.30 -24.14 -37.50
C VAL A 830 -8.23 -23.73 -36.01
N ASN A 831 -7.51 -24.51 -35.22
CA ASN A 831 -7.11 -24.15 -33.86
C ASN A 831 -5.65 -23.68 -33.78
N SER A 832 -4.92 -23.79 -34.89
CA SER A 832 -3.54 -23.27 -35.00
C SER A 832 -3.20 -23.00 -36.46
N PHE A 833 -2.22 -22.14 -36.69
CA PHE A 833 -1.62 -21.91 -38.00
C PHE A 833 -0.10 -21.77 -37.89
N THR A 834 0.59 -21.97 -39.01
CA THR A 834 2.04 -21.77 -39.10
C THR A 834 2.35 -21.12 -40.44
N GLU A 835 3.09 -19.99 -40.37
CA GLU A 835 3.59 -19.28 -41.56
C GLU A 835 5.09 -19.36 -41.64
N ASP A 836 5.59 -19.65 -42.83
CA ASP A 836 7.04 -19.63 -43.11
C ASP A 836 7.45 -18.20 -43.54
N LEU A 837 8.31 -17.60 -42.77
CA LEU A 837 8.79 -16.25 -42.99
C LEU A 837 10.22 -16.25 -43.55
N THR A 838 10.74 -17.36 -44.02
CA THR A 838 12.13 -17.49 -44.51
C THR A 838 12.49 -16.42 -45.55
N ASN A 839 11.54 -16.11 -46.44
CA ASN A 839 11.76 -15.17 -47.55
C ASN A 839 11.58 -13.69 -47.18
N LEU A 840 11.24 -13.34 -45.94
CA LEU A 840 11.17 -11.94 -45.51
C LEU A 840 12.57 -11.45 -45.10
N PHE A 841 12.86 -10.15 -45.27
CA PHE A 841 14.11 -9.53 -44.85
C PHE A 841 14.20 -9.45 -43.33
N PRO A 842 15.42 -9.44 -42.74
CA PRO A 842 15.62 -9.17 -41.31
C PRO A 842 15.17 -7.77 -40.95
N GLN A 843 14.13 -7.64 -40.16
CA GLN A 843 13.62 -6.36 -39.58
C GLN A 843 12.50 -6.60 -38.57
N LEU A 844 11.97 -5.52 -38.00
CA LEU A 844 10.77 -5.55 -37.18
C LEU A 844 9.52 -5.76 -38.04
N TYR A 845 8.65 -6.66 -37.62
CA TYR A 845 7.35 -6.92 -38.22
C TYR A 845 6.23 -6.81 -37.20
N ILE A 846 5.03 -6.48 -37.69
CA ILE A 846 3.79 -6.48 -36.94
C ILE A 846 2.89 -7.54 -37.58
N GLY A 847 2.59 -8.58 -36.81
CA GLY A 847 1.60 -9.61 -37.16
C GLY A 847 0.24 -9.25 -36.57
N LYS A 848 -0.75 -9.03 -37.43
CA LYS A 848 -2.15 -8.84 -37.05
C LYS A 848 -2.95 -10.11 -37.44
N VAL A 849 -3.61 -10.69 -36.45
CA VAL A 849 -4.47 -11.85 -36.63
C VAL A 849 -5.90 -11.47 -36.27
N VAL A 850 -6.83 -11.71 -37.19
CA VAL A 850 -8.26 -11.53 -36.95
C VAL A 850 -8.91 -12.92 -36.97
N ALA A 851 -9.46 -13.34 -35.84
CA ALA A 851 -10.10 -14.65 -35.70
C ALA A 851 -11.50 -14.48 -35.10
N ASP A 852 -12.53 -14.89 -35.88
CA ASP A 852 -13.96 -14.80 -35.50
C ASP A 852 -14.33 -13.42 -34.91
N ASN A 853 -13.93 -12.31 -35.56
CA ASN A 853 -14.11 -10.91 -35.15
C ASN A 853 -13.26 -10.41 -34.01
N GLN A 854 -12.36 -11.20 -33.46
CA GLN A 854 -11.36 -10.74 -32.51
C GLN A 854 -10.03 -10.42 -33.20
N THR A 855 -9.38 -9.34 -32.82
CA THR A 855 -8.08 -8.90 -33.39
C THR A 855 -6.97 -9.08 -32.38
N TYR A 856 -5.89 -9.74 -32.78
CA TYR A 856 -4.68 -9.93 -32.01
C TYR A 856 -3.50 -9.30 -32.77
N VAL A 857 -2.62 -8.60 -32.08
CA VAL A 857 -1.46 -7.96 -32.68
C VAL A 857 -0.20 -8.38 -31.93
N ARG A 858 0.83 -8.77 -32.70
CA ARG A 858 2.13 -9.12 -32.14
C ARG A 858 3.26 -8.48 -32.93
N LYS A 859 4.17 -7.80 -32.27
CA LYS A 859 5.43 -7.34 -32.84
C LYS A 859 6.49 -8.44 -32.68
N PHE A 860 7.30 -8.68 -33.70
CA PHE A 860 8.42 -9.62 -33.65
C PHE A 860 9.53 -9.16 -34.58
N ILE A 861 10.77 -9.50 -34.20
CA ILE A 861 11.96 -9.22 -35.01
C ILE A 861 12.39 -10.51 -35.73
N LYS A 862 12.42 -10.48 -37.04
CA LYS A 862 13.07 -11.50 -37.84
C LYS A 862 14.53 -11.14 -38.01
N ASN A 863 15.39 -12.02 -37.57
CA ASN A 863 16.82 -11.90 -37.74
C ASN A 863 17.27 -12.57 -39.04
#